data_9217fcb94cd52affa033fde2687ed22d
#
_entry.id   9217fcb94cd52affa033fde2687ed22d
#
_cell.length_a   1.000
_cell.length_b   1.000
_cell.length_c   1.000
_cell.angle_alpha   90.00
_cell.angle_beta   90.00
_cell.angle_gamma   90.00
#
_symmetry.space_group_name_H-M   'P 1'
#
loop_
_entity.id
_entity.type
_entity.pdbx_description
1 polymer ?
#
loop_
_entity_poly.entity_id
_entity_poly.type
_entity_poly.pdbx_seq_one_letter_code
_entity_poly.pdbx_strand_id
1 'polypeptide(L)'
;MATFAVPWPLPCQSPVALPQERPAETRTPGATWGREAPHGRFCSPLAWSLVLGVFLRARSRTTRLGKTRSRSSDSEAPVPPRLTRGLKVPTWASLLSFAWVSPLMRRGNRTPPLEIVDLRPAPADMRAAELAMELSSKLIEYGAKEKACIDRKLLGKSLLWLHRWRLWRTGILRFLNTAVQFLPALILGPLLTAIKLGDYSGGRIAAFQLFGVLCLKTFVENQFFYQTTMMATRVRSMLQAAIYEKSLRLRESAANVPPVTLMQVDSGKVEELTYSLHTLWDGIFQVVGYSVLLWWYLGIAGFAGIVVLLIGLPFNASLQRDLSSLNKKCLQASDARVSKTSEILGGIRALRQMGWEDIFERRVRALRDEELGAQRRRDTVAAYLLSYFSALPPFMIAIVLLVYIAGMPGGFSAAMIFTALSLLNQIRFPLLFYPNALNALAEGRAALARIAQFLALEEAAPMRPPMSEDKELPLLLKPGRYPIGATPSAPSLVLSEHLSVAEGELVAVIGPVGSGKSSLLRAFLGELPGDLMAPPKHVAYCSQQPWVPEGRSLLEVVAGVWVDGDVTFPTKVDEAAFSKALAVAAVDFADAEDEVSGTSLSGGQQARLALARAMYKALVQEDVCACVLDDVTAALDPQVTLEVINNCLDGPLKNYATLIVSSDPGAWLQRCHRVIEMKAVDNELRVDFVGSYEQLAQTGRAQDLAPQVEKEDMDEETSQEQPKKRKGLQVTTDEERALGAVPLQLYKHYFRSARSPILLGSAVIAVLASYAATIVQQWFIGLWTADTTMQRGLAYYMSGVIFWGLVASALTFGRALLIAAFSRRASRAAHDELCDKVLVKASTSHFDRNPASRLLQNFSKDLEQIDTSLPGSLRSASSSICSWT
;
A
#
# COMPACT_ATOMS: atom_id res chain seq x y z
N MET A 1 11.43 -32.07 -7.05
CA MET A 1 10.32 -31.64 -7.93
C MET A 1 10.87 -30.55 -8.83
N ALA A 2 10.96 -30.82 -10.12
CA ALA A 2 11.58 -29.89 -11.07
C ALA A 2 10.72 -28.66 -11.28
N THR A 3 11.14 -27.54 -10.76
CA THR A 3 10.57 -26.21 -11.09
C THR A 3 11.03 -25.83 -12.48
N PHE A 4 10.12 -25.86 -13.44
CA PHE A 4 10.35 -25.27 -14.76
C PHE A 4 10.51 -23.75 -14.59
N ALA A 5 11.75 -23.27 -14.60
CA ALA A 5 12.04 -21.86 -14.77
C ALA A 5 11.75 -21.52 -16.23
N VAL A 6 10.67 -20.78 -16.47
CA VAL A 6 10.38 -20.22 -17.79
C VAL A 6 11.27 -19.01 -17.99
N PRO A 7 12.16 -18.99 -19.00
CA PRO A 7 13.03 -17.84 -19.24
C PRO A 7 12.22 -16.66 -19.78
N TRP A 8 12.51 -15.49 -19.28
CA TRP A 8 12.00 -14.22 -19.82
C TRP A 8 12.67 -13.90 -21.16
N PRO A 9 12.03 -13.15 -22.07
CA PRO A 9 12.65 -12.81 -23.35
C PRO A 9 13.92 -11.99 -23.16
N LEU A 10 14.94 -12.30 -23.95
CA LEU A 10 16.25 -11.67 -23.95
C LEU A 10 16.15 -10.16 -24.21
N PRO A 11 17.01 -9.33 -23.61
CA PRO A 11 17.03 -7.88 -23.83
C PRO A 11 17.48 -7.57 -25.25
N CYS A 12 16.80 -6.63 -25.91
CA CYS A 12 17.20 -6.09 -27.19
C CYS A 12 18.34 -5.09 -27.01
N GLN A 13 19.48 -5.37 -27.56
CA GLN A 13 20.51 -4.38 -27.79
C GLN A 13 20.08 -3.51 -28.98
N SER A 14 19.62 -2.31 -28.73
CA SER A 14 19.48 -1.29 -29.80
C SER A 14 20.49 -0.18 -29.56
N PRO A 15 21.25 0.24 -30.60
CA PRO A 15 22.10 1.41 -30.50
C PRO A 15 21.22 2.66 -30.55
N VAL A 16 20.98 3.28 -29.39
CA VAL A 16 20.36 4.61 -29.37
C VAL A 16 21.44 5.65 -29.60
N ALA A 17 21.42 6.23 -30.79
CA ALA A 17 22.12 7.48 -31.06
C ALA A 17 21.55 8.58 -30.18
N LEU A 18 22.37 9.16 -29.33
CA LEU A 18 22.05 10.32 -28.51
C LEU A 18 22.07 11.59 -29.32
N PRO A 19 21.04 12.44 -29.29
CA PRO A 19 21.19 13.84 -29.71
C PRO A 19 21.93 14.59 -28.58
N GLN A 20 22.96 15.29 -28.96
CA GLN A 20 23.68 16.25 -28.12
C GLN A 20 22.75 17.41 -27.78
N GLU A 21 22.38 17.55 -26.50
CA GLU A 21 21.80 18.78 -25.95
C GLU A 21 22.71 19.39 -24.88
N ARG A 22 22.78 20.72 -24.93
CA ARG A 22 23.61 21.62 -24.15
C ARG A 22 23.32 21.56 -22.62
N PRO A 23 24.25 21.93 -21.76
CA PRO A 23 24.08 21.84 -20.33
C PRO A 23 23.05 22.87 -19.81
N ALA A 24 21.98 22.42 -19.27
CA ALA A 24 21.05 23.23 -18.48
C ALA A 24 21.26 22.94 -16.98
N GLU A 25 21.20 24.01 -16.25
CA GLU A 25 21.45 24.17 -14.82
C GLU A 25 20.89 23.05 -13.92
N THR A 26 21.72 22.65 -12.99
CA THR A 26 21.43 21.70 -11.93
C THR A 26 20.29 22.18 -11.03
N ARG A 27 19.09 21.69 -11.30
CA ARG A 27 18.03 21.61 -10.28
C ARG A 27 17.82 20.15 -9.95
N THR A 28 18.18 19.78 -8.74
CA THR A 28 17.85 18.50 -8.15
C THR A 28 16.33 18.28 -8.22
N PRO A 29 15.84 17.23 -8.88
CA PRO A 29 14.44 16.88 -8.80
C PRO A 29 14.22 16.14 -7.47
N GLY A 30 13.66 16.84 -6.50
CA GLY A 30 13.04 16.19 -5.36
C GLY A 30 11.97 15.22 -5.86
N ALA A 31 12.17 13.94 -5.62
CA ALA A 31 11.21 12.90 -5.94
C ALA A 31 9.94 13.10 -5.11
N THR A 32 8.94 13.75 -5.69
CA THR A 32 7.62 13.90 -5.09
C THR A 32 6.81 12.65 -5.33
N TRP A 33 6.76 11.78 -4.34
CA TRP A 33 5.88 10.62 -4.32
C TRP A 33 4.51 11.04 -3.80
N GLY A 34 3.56 11.20 -4.69
CA GLY A 34 2.17 11.43 -4.32
C GLY A 34 1.54 10.15 -3.75
N ARG A 35 1.14 10.18 -2.48
CA ARG A 35 0.21 9.21 -1.92
C ARG A 35 -1.20 9.75 -2.07
N GLU A 36 -1.95 9.25 -3.02
CA GLU A 36 -3.41 9.35 -2.97
C GLU A 36 -3.95 8.14 -2.23
N ALA A 37 -4.65 8.40 -1.12
CA ALA A 37 -5.45 7.40 -0.47
C ALA A 37 -6.58 6.96 -1.42
N PRO A 38 -6.96 5.69 -1.43
CA PRO A 38 -8.12 5.26 -2.18
C PRO A 38 -9.33 6.04 -1.67
N HIS A 39 -9.86 6.95 -2.49
CA HIS A 39 -11.12 7.62 -2.23
C HIS A 39 -12.18 6.56 -1.93
N GLY A 40 -12.84 6.71 -0.80
CA GLY A 40 -13.86 5.81 -0.31
C GLY A 40 -14.83 5.43 -1.43
N ARG A 41 -14.95 4.14 -1.65
CA ARG A 41 -15.88 3.56 -2.61
C ARG A 41 -17.28 4.00 -2.21
N PHE A 42 -17.88 4.90 -2.97
CA PHE A 42 -19.28 5.28 -2.77
C PHE A 42 -20.16 4.10 -3.17
N CYS A 43 -20.61 3.34 -2.17
CA CYS A 43 -21.79 2.51 -2.35
C CYS A 43 -22.99 3.42 -2.51
N SER A 44 -23.84 3.18 -3.53
CA SER A 44 -25.07 3.93 -3.72
C SER A 44 -25.95 3.87 -2.44
N PRO A 45 -26.63 4.97 -2.08
CA PRO A 45 -27.41 5.07 -0.84
C PRO A 45 -28.51 3.99 -0.70
N LEU A 46 -28.99 3.46 -1.83
CA LEU A 46 -30.07 2.46 -1.87
C LEU A 46 -29.65 1.03 -1.42
N ALA A 47 -28.38 0.66 -1.52
CA ALA A 47 -27.93 -0.64 -1.05
C ALA A 47 -27.90 -0.74 0.48
N TRP A 48 -27.74 0.38 1.18
CA TRP A 48 -27.72 0.42 2.64
C TRP A 48 -29.11 0.36 3.28
N SER A 49 -30.16 0.79 2.57
CA SER A 49 -31.50 0.82 3.12
C SER A 49 -32.13 -0.57 3.29
N LEU A 50 -31.89 -1.49 2.38
CA LEU A 50 -32.32 -2.87 2.52
C LEU A 50 -31.54 -3.62 3.59
N VAL A 51 -30.27 -3.30 3.77
CA VAL A 51 -29.45 -3.90 4.82
C VAL A 51 -29.85 -3.38 6.21
N LEU A 52 -30.18 -2.11 6.36
CA LEU A 52 -30.60 -1.53 7.65
C LEU A 52 -31.98 -2.07 8.10
N GLY A 53 -32.91 -2.26 7.17
CA GLY A 53 -34.24 -2.82 7.48
C GLY A 53 -34.20 -4.26 8.01
N VAL A 54 -33.25 -5.04 7.54
CA VAL A 54 -33.00 -6.42 8.03
C VAL A 54 -32.30 -6.40 9.39
N PHE A 55 -31.39 -5.41 9.65
CA PHE A 55 -30.69 -5.26 10.91
C PHE A 55 -31.58 -4.79 12.07
N LEU A 56 -32.52 -3.91 11.81
CA LEU A 56 -33.43 -3.40 12.87
C LEU A 56 -34.43 -4.45 13.36
N ARG A 57 -34.83 -5.41 12.53
CA ARG A 57 -35.70 -6.55 12.93
C ARG A 57 -34.98 -7.64 13.73
N ALA A 58 -33.65 -7.73 13.65
CA ALA A 58 -32.87 -8.71 14.41
C ALA A 58 -32.60 -8.29 15.87
N ARG A 59 -32.82 -7.02 16.24
CA ARG A 59 -32.47 -6.48 17.57
C ARG A 59 -33.51 -6.69 18.65
N SER A 60 -34.71 -7.23 18.34
CA SER A 60 -35.78 -7.36 19.32
C SER A 60 -35.90 -8.76 19.95
N ARG A 61 -34.98 -9.69 19.76
CA ARG A 61 -35.13 -11.08 20.25
C ARG A 61 -33.98 -11.65 21.11
N THR A 62 -33.06 -10.85 21.61
CA THR A 62 -32.01 -11.39 22.51
C THR A 62 -31.76 -10.52 23.74
N THR A 63 -32.75 -10.47 24.62
CA THR A 63 -32.55 -10.14 26.03
C THR A 63 -33.22 -11.21 26.85
N ARG A 64 -32.52 -12.33 27.08
CA ARG A 64 -32.65 -13.19 28.26
C ARG A 64 -31.60 -14.29 28.23
N LEU A 65 -31.02 -14.52 29.45
CA LEU A 65 -30.11 -15.61 29.85
C LEU A 65 -28.63 -15.32 29.56
N GLY A 66 -27.68 -15.41 30.46
CA GLY A 66 -27.73 -15.99 31.79
C GLY A 66 -26.40 -15.75 32.50
N LYS A 67 -26.48 -15.65 33.80
CA LYS A 67 -25.34 -15.69 34.73
C LYS A 67 -24.57 -17.02 34.60
N THR A 68 -23.26 -16.98 34.37
CA THR A 68 -22.41 -18.16 34.61
C THR A 68 -21.11 -17.77 35.30
N ARG A 69 -21.02 -18.21 36.52
CA ARG A 69 -19.95 -18.85 37.27
C ARG A 69 -18.54 -18.76 36.68
N SER A 70 -17.68 -18.10 37.46
CA SER A 70 -16.24 -18.31 37.52
C SER A 70 -15.89 -19.80 37.69
N ARG A 71 -15.00 -20.32 36.89
CA ARG A 71 -14.27 -21.55 37.14
C ARG A 71 -12.80 -21.38 36.79
N SER A 72 -12.01 -21.73 37.78
CA SER A 72 -10.57 -21.78 37.87
C SER A 72 -9.90 -22.64 36.81
N SER A 73 -8.71 -22.20 36.45
CA SER A 73 -7.53 -22.91 35.92
C SER A 73 -7.66 -24.44 35.87
N ASP A 74 -7.46 -24.99 34.67
CA ASP A 74 -6.75 -26.24 34.47
C ASP A 74 -6.35 -26.44 32.98
N SER A 75 -5.07 -26.70 32.79
CA SER A 75 -4.39 -27.37 31.65
C SER A 75 -4.95 -27.15 30.26
N GLU A 76 -4.19 -26.41 29.47
CA GLU A 76 -4.35 -26.30 28.03
C GLU A 76 -4.06 -27.66 27.36
N ALA A 77 -5.14 -28.30 26.93
CA ALA A 77 -5.06 -29.33 25.92
C ALA A 77 -4.80 -28.67 24.55
N PRO A 78 -4.03 -29.27 23.64
CA PRO A 78 -3.75 -28.69 22.33
C PRO A 78 -5.07 -28.43 21.62
N VAL A 79 -5.29 -27.16 21.23
CA VAL A 79 -6.47 -26.75 20.49
C VAL A 79 -6.46 -27.50 19.15
N PRO A 80 -7.43 -28.35 18.84
CA PRO A 80 -7.48 -29.04 17.56
C PRO A 80 -7.61 -27.99 16.45
N PRO A 81 -7.00 -28.21 15.27
CA PRO A 81 -7.09 -27.28 14.18
C PRO A 81 -8.57 -26.99 13.91
N ARG A 82 -8.97 -25.73 14.07
CA ARG A 82 -10.34 -25.30 13.80
C ARG A 82 -10.56 -25.39 12.29
N LEU A 83 -10.84 -26.62 11.84
CA LEU A 83 -11.29 -26.89 10.50
C LEU A 83 -12.32 -25.85 10.07
N THR A 84 -12.18 -25.32 8.89
CA THR A 84 -13.10 -24.47 8.13
C THR A 84 -14.49 -25.16 7.93
N ARG A 85 -15.03 -25.72 8.99
CA ARG A 85 -16.34 -26.37 9.03
C ARG A 85 -17.41 -25.31 8.91
N GLY A 86 -17.88 -25.09 7.68
CA GLY A 86 -19.18 -24.51 7.51
C GLY A 86 -19.40 -23.41 6.47
N LEU A 87 -18.40 -22.88 5.81
CA LEU A 87 -18.65 -22.00 4.67
C LEU A 87 -18.79 -22.85 3.41
N LYS A 88 -20.00 -23.37 3.15
CA LYS A 88 -20.35 -24.10 1.91
C LYS A 88 -19.93 -23.27 0.68
N VAL A 89 -19.48 -23.97 -0.37
CA VAL A 89 -19.24 -23.33 -1.67
C VAL A 89 -20.50 -22.55 -2.06
N PRO A 90 -20.39 -21.25 -2.40
CA PRO A 90 -21.57 -20.46 -2.69
C PRO A 90 -22.29 -21.02 -3.91
N THR A 91 -23.58 -21.30 -3.75
CA THR A 91 -24.44 -21.62 -4.87
C THR A 91 -24.56 -20.42 -5.80
N TRP A 92 -24.87 -20.65 -7.09
CA TRP A 92 -25.05 -19.56 -8.04
C TRP A 92 -26.07 -18.51 -7.54
N ALA A 93 -27.15 -18.91 -6.90
CA ALA A 93 -28.15 -18.04 -6.32
C ALA A 93 -27.60 -17.20 -5.16
N SER A 94 -26.71 -17.78 -4.32
CA SER A 94 -26.07 -17.07 -3.22
C SER A 94 -24.98 -16.11 -3.69
N LEU A 95 -24.30 -16.43 -4.81
CA LEU A 95 -23.38 -15.51 -5.48
C LEU A 95 -24.12 -14.31 -6.08
N LEU A 96 -25.25 -14.55 -6.70
CA LEU A 96 -26.09 -13.49 -7.26
C LEU A 96 -26.65 -12.55 -6.18
N SER A 97 -27.16 -13.10 -5.07
CA SER A 97 -27.77 -12.34 -3.97
C SER A 97 -26.78 -11.83 -2.91
N PHE A 98 -25.49 -12.15 -3.03
CA PHE A 98 -24.48 -11.91 -1.98
C PHE A 98 -24.78 -12.56 -0.63
N ALA A 99 -25.68 -13.52 -0.58
CA ALA A 99 -26.04 -14.20 0.67
C ALA A 99 -24.87 -14.96 1.30
N TRP A 100 -23.87 -15.35 0.49
CA TRP A 100 -22.64 -16.02 0.94
C TRP A 100 -21.76 -15.13 1.88
N VAL A 101 -21.91 -13.80 1.84
CA VAL A 101 -21.19 -12.86 2.70
C VAL A 101 -21.80 -12.81 4.11
N SER A 102 -23.10 -13.10 4.24
CA SER A 102 -23.83 -12.97 5.50
C SER A 102 -23.26 -13.80 6.66
N PRO A 103 -22.78 -15.05 6.47
CA PRO A 103 -22.13 -15.81 7.54
C PRO A 103 -20.83 -15.17 8.00
N LEU A 104 -20.01 -14.64 7.06
CA LEU A 104 -18.76 -13.96 7.36
C LEU A 104 -19.02 -12.68 8.16
N MET A 105 -20.01 -11.87 7.73
CA MET A 105 -20.39 -10.64 8.45
C MET A 105 -20.91 -10.94 9.87
N ARG A 106 -21.70 -12.02 10.04
CA ARG A 106 -22.18 -12.46 11.36
C ARG A 106 -21.04 -12.91 12.25
N ARG A 107 -20.01 -13.57 11.69
CA ARG A 107 -18.84 -14.02 12.44
C ARG A 107 -17.97 -12.83 12.83
N GLY A 108 -17.73 -11.89 11.92
CA GLY A 108 -16.96 -10.67 12.19
C GLY A 108 -17.58 -9.73 13.24
N ASN A 109 -18.88 -9.90 13.52
CA ASN A 109 -19.55 -9.16 14.61
C ASN A 109 -19.46 -9.85 15.98
N ARG A 110 -18.72 -10.96 16.08
CA ARG A 110 -18.48 -11.71 17.33
C ARG A 110 -17.03 -11.51 17.76
N THR A 111 -16.77 -11.66 19.04
CA THR A 111 -15.44 -11.78 19.61
C THR A 111 -15.03 -13.27 19.67
N PRO A 112 -13.82 -13.68 19.27
CA PRO A 112 -12.69 -12.87 18.78
C PRO A 112 -12.86 -12.33 17.36
N PRO A 113 -12.01 -11.39 16.91
CA PRO A 113 -12.06 -10.83 15.56
C PRO A 113 -11.83 -11.90 14.50
N LEU A 114 -12.16 -11.57 13.24
CA LEU A 114 -11.85 -12.43 12.12
C LEU A 114 -10.34 -12.51 11.94
N GLU A 115 -9.82 -13.71 11.97
CA GLU A 115 -8.46 -14.05 11.61
C GLU A 115 -8.39 -14.51 10.14
N ILE A 116 -7.17 -14.53 9.57
CA ILE A 116 -6.96 -14.99 8.20
C ILE A 116 -7.46 -16.43 8.00
N VAL A 117 -7.31 -17.28 9.03
CA VAL A 117 -7.80 -18.67 9.04
C VAL A 117 -9.32 -18.78 8.91
N ASP A 118 -10.06 -17.75 9.29
CA ASP A 118 -11.50 -17.69 9.17
C ASP A 118 -11.98 -17.36 7.75
N LEU A 119 -11.07 -16.86 6.93
CA LEU A 119 -11.34 -16.54 5.54
C LEU A 119 -11.24 -17.78 4.66
N ARG A 120 -11.99 -17.78 3.57
CA ARG A 120 -11.84 -18.84 2.57
C ARG A 120 -10.50 -18.71 1.84
N PRO A 121 -9.86 -19.82 1.47
CA PRO A 121 -8.70 -19.76 0.61
C PRO A 121 -9.06 -19.06 -0.70
N ALA A 122 -8.09 -18.35 -1.28
CA ALA A 122 -8.29 -17.69 -2.57
C ALA A 122 -8.72 -18.74 -3.64
N PRO A 123 -9.69 -18.38 -4.50
CA PRO A 123 -10.04 -19.25 -5.62
C PRO A 123 -8.80 -19.61 -6.44
N ALA A 124 -8.77 -20.81 -7.05
CA ALA A 124 -7.63 -21.29 -7.83
C ALA A 124 -7.21 -20.28 -8.92
N ASP A 125 -8.19 -19.65 -9.58
CA ASP A 125 -7.97 -18.64 -10.62
C ASP A 125 -7.44 -17.29 -10.10
N MET A 126 -7.21 -17.15 -8.78
CA MET A 126 -6.67 -15.96 -8.10
C MET A 126 -5.33 -16.22 -7.41
N ARG A 127 -4.77 -17.43 -7.56
CA ARG A 127 -3.46 -17.76 -6.99
C ARG A 127 -2.36 -16.97 -7.67
N ALA A 128 -1.57 -16.26 -6.87
CA ALA A 128 -0.58 -15.32 -7.38
C ALA A 128 0.49 -15.98 -8.27
N ALA A 129 1.00 -17.15 -7.90
CA ALA A 129 2.00 -17.88 -8.69
C ALA A 129 1.48 -18.32 -10.07
N GLU A 130 0.25 -18.84 -10.13
CA GLU A 130 -0.36 -19.22 -11.41
C GLU A 130 -0.58 -18.00 -12.32
N LEU A 131 -0.98 -16.86 -11.71
CA LEU A 131 -1.18 -15.61 -12.44
C LEU A 131 0.14 -15.02 -12.97
N ALA A 132 1.23 -15.12 -12.23
CA ALA A 132 2.54 -14.66 -12.69
C ALA A 132 3.04 -15.51 -13.88
N MET A 133 2.90 -16.82 -13.82
CA MET A 133 3.23 -17.74 -14.94
C MET A 133 2.38 -17.44 -16.17
N GLU A 134 1.08 -17.17 -16.00
CA GLU A 134 0.16 -16.82 -17.08
C GLU A 134 0.59 -15.51 -17.79
N LEU A 135 1.01 -14.50 -17.01
CA LEU A 135 1.53 -13.23 -17.54
C LEU A 135 2.86 -13.42 -18.25
N SER A 136 3.82 -14.12 -17.63
CA SER A 136 5.16 -14.32 -18.19
C SER A 136 5.12 -15.10 -19.50
N SER A 137 4.34 -16.19 -19.57
CA SER A 137 4.16 -16.94 -20.80
C SER A 137 3.59 -16.08 -21.93
N LYS A 138 2.66 -15.18 -21.60
CA LYS A 138 2.04 -14.31 -22.60
C LYS A 138 2.94 -13.18 -23.05
N LEU A 139 3.75 -12.64 -22.15
CA LEU A 139 4.78 -11.66 -22.51
C LEU A 139 5.84 -12.24 -23.45
N ILE A 140 6.26 -13.48 -23.20
CA ILE A 140 7.19 -14.21 -24.09
C ILE A 140 6.55 -14.44 -25.46
N GLU A 141 5.32 -14.93 -25.52
CA GLU A 141 4.60 -15.17 -26.78
C GLU A 141 4.48 -13.92 -27.64
N TYR A 142 4.09 -12.79 -27.03
CA TYR A 142 3.94 -11.52 -27.76
C TYR A 142 5.29 -10.86 -28.06
N GLY A 143 6.28 -10.93 -27.16
CA GLY A 143 7.62 -10.45 -27.40
C GLY A 143 8.27 -11.15 -28.58
N ALA A 144 8.15 -12.47 -28.66
CA ALA A 144 8.63 -13.25 -29.81
C ALA A 144 7.91 -12.91 -31.12
N LYS A 145 6.59 -12.69 -31.12
CA LYS A 145 5.81 -12.30 -32.30
C LYS A 145 6.15 -10.90 -32.80
N GLU A 146 6.30 -9.94 -31.91
CA GLU A 146 6.51 -8.53 -32.26
C GLU A 146 7.99 -8.17 -32.35
N LYS A 147 8.91 -9.12 -32.02
CA LYS A 147 10.37 -8.89 -31.92
C LYS A 147 10.69 -7.61 -31.10
N ALA A 148 9.89 -7.36 -30.08
CA ALA A 148 9.93 -6.14 -29.29
C ALA A 148 10.32 -6.44 -27.85
N CYS A 149 11.04 -5.52 -27.23
CA CYS A 149 11.31 -5.52 -25.79
C CYS A 149 10.01 -5.32 -25.01
N ILE A 150 10.00 -5.72 -23.75
CA ILE A 150 8.88 -5.49 -22.86
C ILE A 150 8.71 -3.98 -22.67
N ASP A 151 7.72 -3.42 -23.36
CA ASP A 151 7.31 -2.03 -23.22
C ASP A 151 5.90 -1.92 -22.60
N ARG A 152 5.49 -0.68 -22.32
CA ARG A 152 4.15 -0.40 -21.79
C ARG A 152 3.03 -0.96 -22.69
N LYS A 153 3.20 -0.88 -24.04
CA LYS A 153 2.18 -1.31 -25.00
C LYS A 153 2.03 -2.84 -24.97
N LEU A 154 3.16 -3.56 -24.95
CA LEU A 154 3.20 -5.01 -24.87
C LEU A 154 2.57 -5.51 -23.57
N LEU A 155 2.95 -4.93 -22.43
CA LEU A 155 2.37 -5.28 -21.12
C LEU A 155 0.87 -5.02 -21.10
N GLY A 156 0.43 -3.85 -21.54
CA GLY A 156 -0.99 -3.49 -21.61
C GLY A 156 -1.80 -4.44 -22.51
N LYS A 157 -1.27 -4.79 -23.69
CA LYS A 157 -1.88 -5.72 -24.65
C LYS A 157 -1.99 -7.14 -24.05
N SER A 158 -0.96 -7.58 -23.33
CA SER A 158 -0.97 -8.88 -22.66
C SER A 158 -2.04 -8.94 -21.57
N LEU A 159 -2.12 -7.91 -20.72
CA LEU A 159 -3.15 -7.82 -19.67
C LEU A 159 -4.57 -7.77 -20.25
N LEU A 160 -4.80 -6.96 -21.29
CA LEU A 160 -6.11 -6.90 -21.96
C LEU A 160 -6.50 -8.24 -22.59
N TRP A 161 -5.56 -8.94 -23.20
CA TRP A 161 -5.84 -10.24 -23.81
C TRP A 161 -6.15 -11.32 -22.77
N LEU A 162 -5.37 -11.38 -21.69
CA LEU A 162 -5.59 -12.35 -20.59
C LEU A 162 -6.96 -12.15 -19.92
N HIS A 163 -7.41 -10.90 -19.82
CA HIS A 163 -8.67 -10.56 -19.18
C HIS A 163 -9.83 -10.31 -20.16
N ARG A 164 -9.67 -10.56 -21.48
CA ARG A 164 -10.65 -10.21 -22.52
C ARG A 164 -12.07 -10.69 -22.22
N TRP A 165 -12.25 -11.93 -21.79
CA TRP A 165 -13.58 -12.48 -21.48
C TRP A 165 -14.20 -11.86 -20.23
N ARG A 166 -13.38 -11.53 -19.24
CA ARG A 166 -13.84 -10.80 -18.04
C ARG A 166 -14.20 -9.35 -18.38
N LEU A 167 -13.42 -8.70 -19.23
CA LEU A 167 -13.69 -7.36 -19.75
C LEU A 167 -15.00 -7.33 -20.55
N TRP A 168 -15.22 -8.30 -21.43
CA TRP A 168 -16.47 -8.41 -22.16
C TRP A 168 -17.67 -8.60 -21.22
N ARG A 169 -17.58 -9.51 -20.28
CA ARG A 169 -18.63 -9.77 -19.29
C ARG A 169 -18.96 -8.53 -18.44
N THR A 170 -17.93 -7.85 -17.92
CA THR A 170 -18.12 -6.64 -17.14
C THR A 170 -18.61 -5.47 -18.00
N GLY A 171 -18.21 -5.39 -19.28
CA GLY A 171 -18.72 -4.44 -20.25
C GLY A 171 -20.19 -4.62 -20.54
N ILE A 172 -20.64 -5.86 -20.75
CA ILE A 172 -22.08 -6.17 -20.93
C ILE A 172 -22.88 -5.79 -19.68
N LEU A 173 -22.38 -6.14 -18.48
CA LEU A 173 -23.03 -5.75 -17.23
C LEU A 173 -23.11 -4.23 -17.08
N ARG A 174 -22.07 -3.50 -17.49
CA ARG A 174 -22.09 -2.03 -17.48
C ARG A 174 -23.11 -1.47 -18.44
N PHE A 175 -23.14 -1.98 -19.66
CA PHE A 175 -24.14 -1.57 -20.65
C PHE A 175 -25.56 -1.83 -20.15
N LEU A 176 -25.84 -3.04 -19.63
CA LEU A 176 -27.13 -3.39 -19.05
C LEU A 176 -27.50 -2.47 -17.87
N ASN A 177 -26.54 -2.17 -16.98
CA ASN A 177 -26.75 -1.25 -15.89
C ASN A 177 -27.20 0.13 -16.38
N THR A 178 -26.54 0.67 -17.40
CA THR A 178 -26.86 1.97 -17.97
C THR A 178 -28.21 1.93 -18.73
N ALA A 179 -28.49 0.87 -19.47
CA ALA A 179 -29.79 0.69 -20.12
C ALA A 179 -30.93 0.66 -19.10
N VAL A 180 -30.79 -0.11 -18.01
CA VAL A 180 -31.77 -0.16 -16.92
C VAL A 180 -31.87 1.19 -16.19
N GLN A 181 -30.79 1.98 -16.12
CA GLN A 181 -30.77 3.30 -15.47
C GLN A 181 -31.63 4.33 -16.21
N PHE A 182 -31.91 4.17 -17.50
CA PHE A 182 -32.81 5.05 -18.25
C PHE A 182 -34.29 4.79 -17.94
N LEU A 183 -34.66 3.54 -17.58
CA LEU A 183 -36.07 3.12 -17.41
C LEU A 183 -36.84 3.87 -16.31
N PRO A 184 -36.26 4.20 -15.11
CA PRO A 184 -37.00 4.95 -14.10
C PRO A 184 -37.55 6.28 -14.59
N ALA A 185 -36.81 7.02 -15.42
CA ALA A 185 -37.27 8.29 -15.99
C ALA A 185 -38.42 8.07 -16.99
N LEU A 186 -38.40 6.98 -17.77
CA LEU A 186 -39.45 6.64 -18.73
C LEU A 186 -40.75 6.24 -18.03
N ILE A 187 -40.68 5.59 -16.87
CA ILE A 187 -41.84 5.12 -16.08
C ILE A 187 -42.44 6.26 -15.25
N LEU A 188 -41.60 7.24 -14.85
CA LEU A 188 -42.05 8.34 -14.00
C LEU A 188 -43.15 9.21 -14.67
N GLY A 189 -43.05 9.47 -15.97
CA GLY A 189 -44.04 10.22 -16.75
C GLY A 189 -45.40 9.58 -16.71
N PRO A 190 -45.58 8.32 -17.16
CA PRO A 190 -46.84 7.57 -17.07
C PRO A 190 -47.39 7.47 -15.63
N LEU A 191 -46.53 7.27 -14.63
CA LEU A 191 -46.94 7.23 -13.22
C LEU A 191 -47.60 8.55 -12.78
N LEU A 192 -46.94 9.68 -13.06
CA LEU A 192 -47.46 10.99 -12.70
C LEU A 192 -48.73 11.33 -13.48
N THR A 193 -48.83 10.92 -14.73
CA THR A 193 -50.03 11.07 -15.56
C THR A 193 -51.21 10.28 -15.00
N ALA A 194 -51.00 9.00 -14.63
CA ALA A 194 -52.02 8.16 -14.00
C ALA A 194 -52.52 8.76 -12.68
N ILE A 195 -51.62 9.31 -11.85
CA ILE A 195 -52.02 10.00 -10.60
C ILE A 195 -52.87 11.20 -10.90
N LYS A 196 -52.52 12.03 -11.91
CA LYS A 196 -53.27 13.22 -12.28
C LYS A 196 -54.69 12.91 -12.80
N LEU A 197 -54.82 11.80 -13.55
CA LEU A 197 -56.08 11.35 -14.12
C LEU A 197 -56.93 10.55 -13.12
N GLY A 198 -56.48 10.25 -11.94
CA GLY A 198 -57.16 9.43 -10.96
C GLY A 198 -57.23 7.92 -11.35
N ASP A 199 -56.39 7.48 -12.33
CA ASP A 199 -56.30 6.07 -12.71
C ASP A 199 -55.46 5.29 -11.70
N TYR A 200 -56.13 4.77 -10.67
CA TYR A 200 -55.48 3.97 -9.62
C TYR A 200 -54.93 2.64 -10.14
N SER A 201 -55.49 2.10 -11.23
CA SER A 201 -55.04 0.83 -11.81
C SER A 201 -53.72 0.99 -12.57
N GLY A 202 -53.65 1.96 -13.47
CA GLY A 202 -52.46 2.34 -14.21
C GLY A 202 -51.33 2.83 -13.29
N GLY A 203 -51.72 3.65 -12.28
CA GLY A 203 -50.76 4.13 -11.27
C GLY A 203 -50.11 3.02 -10.47
N ARG A 204 -50.89 2.00 -10.04
CA ARG A 204 -50.33 0.84 -9.34
C ARG A 204 -49.38 0.03 -10.23
N ILE A 205 -49.74 -0.21 -11.48
CA ILE A 205 -48.91 -0.94 -12.44
C ILE A 205 -47.58 -0.19 -12.63
N ALA A 206 -47.62 1.12 -12.89
CA ALA A 206 -46.40 1.95 -13.06
C ALA A 206 -45.54 1.98 -11.79
N ALA A 207 -46.14 2.03 -10.60
CA ALA A 207 -45.42 1.97 -9.33
C ALA A 207 -44.70 0.62 -9.14
N PHE A 208 -45.37 -0.51 -9.45
CA PHE A 208 -44.75 -1.82 -9.41
C PHE A 208 -43.64 -1.99 -10.46
N GLN A 209 -43.84 -1.46 -11.67
CA GLN A 209 -42.82 -1.42 -12.71
C GLN A 209 -41.59 -0.62 -12.24
N LEU A 210 -41.77 0.56 -11.67
CA LEU A 210 -40.71 1.40 -11.13
C LEU A 210 -39.93 0.67 -10.01
N PHE A 211 -40.67 0.07 -9.08
CA PHE A 211 -40.05 -0.75 -8.02
C PHE A 211 -39.25 -1.92 -8.59
N GLY A 212 -39.79 -2.68 -9.53
CA GLY A 212 -39.09 -3.79 -10.17
C GLY A 212 -37.84 -3.35 -10.92
N VAL A 213 -37.89 -2.23 -11.64
CA VAL A 213 -36.74 -1.65 -12.34
C VAL A 213 -35.66 -1.19 -11.37
N LEU A 214 -36.01 -0.56 -10.25
CA LEU A 214 -35.06 -0.14 -9.22
C LEU A 214 -34.41 -1.33 -8.55
N CYS A 215 -35.15 -2.41 -8.28
CA CYS A 215 -34.57 -3.66 -7.80
C CYS A 215 -33.62 -4.29 -8.82
N LEU A 216 -34.00 -4.34 -10.11
CA LEU A 216 -33.17 -4.85 -11.18
C LEU A 216 -31.90 -4.01 -11.34
N LYS A 217 -32.02 -2.68 -11.33
CA LYS A 217 -30.88 -1.76 -11.36
C LYS A 217 -29.91 -2.05 -10.24
N THR A 218 -30.39 -2.11 -9.00
CA THR A 218 -29.56 -2.38 -7.83
C THR A 218 -28.82 -3.71 -7.95
N PHE A 219 -29.50 -4.73 -8.45
CA PHE A 219 -28.92 -6.04 -8.66
C PHE A 219 -27.80 -6.02 -9.73
N VAL A 220 -28.07 -5.48 -10.92
CA VAL A 220 -27.11 -5.40 -12.02
C VAL A 220 -25.91 -4.54 -11.64
N GLU A 221 -26.13 -3.41 -10.96
CA GLU A 221 -25.10 -2.50 -10.50
C GLU A 221 -24.15 -3.18 -9.49
N ASN A 222 -24.68 -3.88 -8.50
CA ASN A 222 -23.86 -4.61 -7.53
C ASN A 222 -23.07 -5.74 -8.17
N GLN A 223 -23.66 -6.49 -9.12
CA GLN A 223 -22.94 -7.51 -9.87
C GLN A 223 -21.83 -6.92 -10.74
N PHE A 224 -22.07 -5.78 -11.38
CA PHE A 224 -21.05 -5.07 -12.13
C PHE A 224 -19.87 -4.68 -11.23
N PHE A 225 -20.12 -4.03 -10.09
CA PHE A 225 -19.05 -3.63 -9.16
C PHE A 225 -18.28 -4.84 -8.62
N TYR A 226 -18.97 -5.91 -8.24
CA TYR A 226 -18.31 -7.13 -7.77
C TYR A 226 -17.39 -7.74 -8.83
N GLN A 227 -17.88 -7.94 -10.06
CA GLN A 227 -17.09 -8.54 -11.13
C GLN A 227 -15.91 -7.66 -11.55
N THR A 228 -16.10 -6.34 -11.58
CA THR A 228 -15.04 -5.39 -11.93
C THR A 228 -13.97 -5.33 -10.84
N THR A 229 -14.36 -5.32 -9.56
CA THR A 229 -13.42 -5.38 -8.45
C THR A 229 -12.60 -6.67 -8.47
N MET A 230 -13.24 -7.83 -8.67
CA MET A 230 -12.55 -9.12 -8.79
C MET A 230 -11.54 -9.13 -9.93
N MET A 231 -11.90 -8.54 -11.07
CA MET A 231 -10.96 -8.40 -12.20
C MET A 231 -9.79 -7.48 -11.86
N ALA A 232 -10.06 -6.34 -11.25
CA ALA A 232 -9.05 -5.35 -10.89
C ALA A 232 -8.06 -5.92 -9.85
N THR A 233 -8.54 -6.61 -8.82
CA THR A 233 -7.70 -7.29 -7.83
C THR A 233 -6.86 -8.40 -8.46
N ARG A 234 -7.42 -9.16 -9.43
CA ARG A 234 -6.66 -10.18 -10.17
C ARG A 234 -5.49 -9.57 -10.94
N VAL A 235 -5.72 -8.45 -11.64
CA VAL A 235 -4.64 -7.72 -12.36
C VAL A 235 -3.56 -7.26 -11.39
N ARG A 236 -3.94 -6.71 -10.24
CA ARG A 236 -3.00 -6.31 -9.20
C ARG A 236 -2.17 -7.48 -8.69
N SER A 237 -2.81 -8.59 -8.29
CA SER A 237 -2.11 -9.77 -7.79
C SER A 237 -1.16 -10.36 -8.84
N MET A 238 -1.56 -10.38 -10.11
CA MET A 238 -0.73 -10.81 -11.24
C MET A 238 0.53 -9.96 -11.37
N LEU A 239 0.40 -8.63 -11.32
CA LEU A 239 1.54 -7.71 -11.41
C LEU A 239 2.45 -7.80 -10.18
N GLN A 240 1.88 -7.88 -8.99
CA GLN A 240 2.65 -8.03 -7.74
C GLN A 240 3.50 -9.30 -7.76
N ALA A 241 2.92 -10.43 -8.14
CA ALA A 241 3.65 -11.68 -8.22
C ALA A 241 4.73 -11.66 -9.30
N ALA A 242 4.45 -11.11 -10.49
CA ALA A 242 5.44 -10.97 -11.57
C ALA A 242 6.61 -10.05 -11.16
N ILE A 243 6.34 -8.93 -10.49
CA ILE A 243 7.38 -8.03 -9.97
C ILE A 243 8.21 -8.75 -8.89
N TYR A 244 7.56 -9.49 -7.99
CA TYR A 244 8.24 -10.25 -6.95
C TYR A 244 9.18 -11.32 -7.54
N GLU A 245 8.69 -12.16 -8.44
CA GLU A 245 9.51 -13.17 -9.12
C GLU A 245 10.69 -12.55 -9.87
N LYS A 246 10.45 -11.43 -10.56
CA LYS A 246 11.51 -10.67 -11.24
C LYS A 246 12.53 -10.12 -10.26
N SER A 247 12.09 -9.57 -9.11
CA SER A 247 13.00 -9.00 -8.10
C SER A 247 13.96 -10.02 -7.51
N LEU A 248 13.53 -11.30 -7.39
CA LEU A 248 14.37 -12.39 -6.91
C LEU A 248 15.47 -12.81 -7.91
N ARG A 249 15.33 -12.44 -9.19
CA ARG A 249 16.26 -12.78 -10.26
C ARG A 249 17.12 -11.61 -10.72
N LEU A 250 16.82 -10.40 -10.26
CA LEU A 250 17.58 -9.20 -10.62
C LEU A 250 18.87 -9.09 -9.80
N ARG A 251 19.89 -8.51 -10.40
CA ARG A 251 21.07 -8.02 -9.69
C ARG A 251 20.69 -6.77 -8.89
N GLU A 252 21.25 -6.64 -7.69
CA GLU A 252 20.93 -5.56 -6.74
C GLU A 252 21.09 -4.14 -7.33
N SER A 253 22.07 -3.95 -8.19
CA SER A 253 22.36 -2.66 -8.82
C SER A 253 21.48 -2.27 -10.02
N ALA A 254 20.59 -3.16 -10.47
CA ALA A 254 19.85 -2.94 -11.73
C ALA A 254 18.55 -2.14 -11.55
N ALA A 255 18.00 -2.04 -10.33
CA ALA A 255 16.70 -1.42 -10.12
C ALA A 255 16.83 0.04 -9.65
N ASN A 256 16.39 0.98 -10.50
CA ASN A 256 16.30 2.41 -10.14
C ASN A 256 15.13 2.73 -9.19
N VAL A 257 14.17 1.82 -9.04
CA VAL A 257 12.97 1.99 -8.22
C VAL A 257 12.82 0.78 -7.31
N PRO A 258 12.59 0.96 -6.00
CA PRO A 258 12.38 -0.15 -5.08
C PRO A 258 11.22 -1.06 -5.53
N PRO A 259 11.40 -2.39 -5.62
CA PRO A 259 10.36 -3.32 -6.04
C PRO A 259 9.07 -3.21 -5.22
N VAL A 260 9.19 -2.95 -3.92
CA VAL A 260 8.06 -2.75 -2.99
C VAL A 260 7.15 -1.60 -3.45
N THR A 261 7.73 -0.51 -3.96
CA THR A 261 6.94 0.62 -4.48
C THR A 261 6.15 0.23 -5.72
N LEU A 262 6.75 -0.53 -6.64
CA LEU A 262 6.08 -1.04 -7.83
C LEU A 262 4.95 -2.02 -7.47
N MET A 263 5.19 -2.89 -6.46
CA MET A 263 4.20 -3.87 -6.00
C MET A 263 3.02 -3.22 -5.27
N GLN A 264 3.25 -2.20 -4.44
CA GLN A 264 2.19 -1.62 -3.61
C GLN A 264 1.51 -0.42 -4.29
N VAL A 265 2.29 0.54 -4.78
CA VAL A 265 1.76 1.79 -5.32
C VAL A 265 1.39 1.65 -6.79
N ASP A 266 2.32 1.21 -7.63
CA ASP A 266 2.11 1.19 -9.07
C ASP A 266 1.10 0.13 -9.50
N SER A 267 1.16 -1.08 -8.94
CA SER A 267 0.14 -2.10 -9.20
C SER A 267 -1.25 -1.69 -8.69
N GLY A 268 -1.32 -0.91 -7.58
CA GLY A 268 -2.56 -0.30 -7.10
C GLY A 268 -3.15 0.73 -8.08
N LYS A 269 -2.30 1.53 -8.74
CA LYS A 269 -2.76 2.46 -9.79
C LYS A 269 -3.27 1.74 -11.03
N VAL A 270 -2.69 0.60 -11.38
CA VAL A 270 -3.21 -0.24 -12.47
C VAL A 270 -4.52 -0.91 -12.08
N GLU A 271 -4.68 -1.30 -10.80
CA GLU A 271 -5.96 -1.77 -10.26
C GLU A 271 -7.05 -0.70 -10.40
N GLU A 272 -6.76 0.56 -10.03
CA GLU A 272 -7.69 1.69 -10.14
C GLU A 272 -8.05 2.00 -11.60
N LEU A 273 -7.06 1.97 -12.51
CA LEU A 273 -7.29 2.07 -13.95
C LEU A 273 -8.25 0.96 -14.42
N THR A 274 -7.99 -0.29 -14.03
CA THR A 274 -8.81 -1.43 -14.43
C THR A 274 -10.25 -1.29 -13.92
N TYR A 275 -10.43 -0.82 -12.69
CA TYR A 275 -11.73 -0.53 -12.10
C TYR A 275 -12.48 0.57 -12.86
N SER A 276 -11.78 1.61 -13.29
CA SER A 276 -12.35 2.79 -13.94
C SER A 276 -12.51 2.64 -15.46
N LEU A 277 -12.00 1.55 -16.05
CA LEU A 277 -11.89 1.39 -17.50
C LEU A 277 -13.23 1.52 -18.23
N HIS A 278 -14.30 0.94 -17.68
CA HIS A 278 -15.64 1.02 -18.28
C HIS A 278 -16.27 2.41 -18.15
N THR A 279 -15.85 3.22 -17.18
CA THR A 279 -16.37 4.59 -17.01
C THR A 279 -15.97 5.50 -18.17
N LEU A 280 -14.85 5.21 -18.84
CA LEU A 280 -14.34 6.02 -19.96
C LEU A 280 -15.30 6.04 -21.17
N TRP A 281 -15.89 4.91 -21.55
CA TRP A 281 -16.83 4.84 -22.65
C TRP A 281 -18.28 5.03 -22.18
N ASP A 282 -18.62 4.51 -21.00
CA ASP A 282 -19.95 4.54 -20.46
C ASP A 282 -20.40 5.95 -20.07
N GLY A 283 -19.48 6.80 -19.58
CA GLY A 283 -19.77 8.20 -19.29
C GLY A 283 -20.27 8.96 -20.52
N ILE A 284 -19.64 8.74 -21.67
CA ILE A 284 -20.07 9.33 -22.95
C ILE A 284 -21.43 8.73 -23.37
N PHE A 285 -21.57 7.39 -23.27
CA PHE A 285 -22.81 6.70 -23.61
C PHE A 285 -24.00 7.18 -22.75
N GLN A 286 -23.79 7.42 -21.46
CA GLN A 286 -24.82 7.98 -20.56
C GLN A 286 -25.22 9.40 -20.97
N VAL A 287 -24.24 10.27 -21.24
CA VAL A 287 -24.54 11.67 -21.67
C VAL A 287 -25.34 11.66 -22.96
N VAL A 288 -24.92 10.89 -23.95
CA VAL A 288 -25.64 10.76 -25.24
C VAL A 288 -27.05 10.20 -25.01
N GLY A 289 -27.19 9.10 -24.25
CA GLY A 289 -28.48 8.47 -23.98
C GLY A 289 -29.44 9.40 -23.27
N TYR A 290 -29.03 10.11 -22.22
CA TYR A 290 -29.87 11.12 -21.57
C TYR A 290 -30.22 12.30 -22.49
N SER A 291 -29.29 12.71 -23.36
CA SER A 291 -29.53 13.75 -24.33
C SER A 291 -30.59 13.38 -25.37
N VAL A 292 -30.53 12.13 -25.86
CA VAL A 292 -31.55 11.56 -26.76
C VAL A 292 -32.93 11.48 -26.08
N LEU A 293 -32.97 11.04 -24.82
CA LEU A 293 -34.20 10.99 -24.04
C LEU A 293 -34.78 12.38 -23.78
N LEU A 294 -33.93 13.39 -23.48
CA LEU A 294 -34.37 14.77 -23.33
C LEU A 294 -34.94 15.34 -24.63
N TRP A 295 -34.28 15.02 -25.76
CA TRP A 295 -34.82 15.43 -27.08
C TRP A 295 -36.15 14.77 -27.39
N TRP A 296 -36.33 13.46 -27.06
CA TRP A 296 -37.59 12.76 -27.25
C TRP A 296 -38.75 13.41 -26.46
N TYR A 297 -38.48 13.80 -25.19
CA TYR A 297 -39.53 14.36 -24.30
C TYR A 297 -39.79 15.84 -24.52
N LEU A 298 -38.75 16.63 -24.84
CA LEU A 298 -38.81 18.09 -24.86
C LEU A 298 -38.53 18.71 -26.26
N GLY A 299 -38.30 17.87 -27.26
CA GLY A 299 -37.91 18.35 -28.58
C GLY A 299 -36.61 19.18 -28.51
N ILE A 300 -36.56 20.25 -29.28
CA ILE A 300 -35.41 21.17 -29.36
C ILE A 300 -35.07 21.79 -28.00
N ALA A 301 -36.04 22.01 -27.12
CA ALA A 301 -35.81 22.61 -25.80
C ALA A 301 -34.89 21.71 -24.94
N GLY A 302 -34.89 20.39 -25.16
CA GLY A 302 -33.98 19.48 -24.46
C GLY A 302 -32.50 19.80 -24.72
N PHE A 303 -32.14 20.29 -25.91
CA PHE A 303 -30.77 20.69 -26.24
C PHE A 303 -30.30 21.92 -25.47
N ALA A 304 -31.20 22.81 -25.07
CA ALA A 304 -30.85 23.99 -24.28
C ALA A 304 -30.17 23.59 -22.95
N GLY A 305 -30.64 22.52 -22.29
CA GLY A 305 -30.03 21.97 -21.09
C GLY A 305 -28.61 21.41 -21.37
N ILE A 306 -28.41 20.76 -22.52
CA ILE A 306 -27.11 20.22 -22.94
C ILE A 306 -26.13 21.36 -23.23
N VAL A 307 -26.59 22.45 -23.89
CA VAL A 307 -25.75 23.63 -24.15
C VAL A 307 -25.27 24.27 -22.84
N VAL A 308 -26.15 24.42 -21.84
CA VAL A 308 -25.75 24.92 -20.51
C VAL A 308 -24.68 24.02 -19.88
N LEU A 309 -24.83 22.74 -20.02
CA LEU A 309 -23.86 21.74 -19.51
C LEU A 309 -22.53 21.89 -20.24
N LEU A 310 -22.53 21.98 -21.57
CA LEU A 310 -21.31 22.12 -22.36
C LEU A 310 -20.56 23.44 -22.05
N ILE A 311 -21.31 24.55 -21.83
CA ILE A 311 -20.72 25.82 -21.39
C ILE A 311 -20.10 25.68 -19.99
N GLY A 312 -20.67 24.86 -19.10
CA GLY A 312 -20.16 24.62 -17.76
C GLY A 312 -18.91 23.68 -17.71
N LEU A 313 -18.65 22.90 -18.77
CA LEU A 313 -17.51 21.95 -18.76
C LEU A 313 -16.14 22.61 -18.58
N PRO A 314 -15.78 23.72 -19.25
CA PRO A 314 -14.49 24.39 -19.04
C PRO A 314 -14.32 24.89 -17.60
N PHE A 315 -15.38 25.41 -16.99
CA PHE A 315 -15.38 25.86 -15.61
C PHE A 315 -15.17 24.70 -14.65
N ASN A 316 -15.89 23.59 -14.82
CA ASN A 316 -15.69 22.36 -14.07
C ASN A 316 -14.26 21.86 -14.22
N ALA A 317 -13.72 21.80 -15.44
CA ALA A 317 -12.35 21.36 -15.70
C ALA A 317 -11.30 22.25 -15.03
N SER A 318 -11.54 23.56 -14.92
CA SER A 318 -10.68 24.49 -14.17
C SER A 318 -10.69 24.18 -12.68
N LEU A 319 -11.87 24.07 -12.07
CA LEU A 319 -12.00 23.73 -10.65
C LEU A 319 -11.37 22.38 -10.31
N GLN A 320 -11.50 21.37 -11.17
CA GLN A 320 -10.88 20.06 -11.00
C GLN A 320 -9.34 20.14 -11.09
N ARG A 321 -8.79 20.93 -12.00
CA ARG A 321 -7.34 21.17 -12.09
C ARG A 321 -6.80 21.85 -10.83
N ASP A 322 -7.50 22.88 -10.35
CA ASP A 322 -7.11 23.59 -9.13
C ASP A 322 -7.19 22.67 -7.92
N LEU A 323 -8.24 21.85 -7.81
CA LEU A 323 -8.38 20.86 -6.76
C LEU A 323 -7.24 19.82 -6.79
N SER A 324 -6.88 19.33 -7.98
CA SER A 324 -5.77 18.40 -8.17
C SER A 324 -4.42 19.02 -7.77
N SER A 325 -4.17 20.28 -8.15
CA SER A 325 -2.95 21.00 -7.77
C SER A 325 -2.84 21.21 -6.26
N LEU A 326 -3.96 21.56 -5.62
CA LEU A 326 -4.03 21.76 -4.17
C LEU A 326 -3.91 20.45 -3.41
N ASN A 327 -4.45 19.34 -3.93
CA ASN A 327 -4.22 18.01 -3.37
C ASN A 327 -2.74 17.66 -3.34
N LYS A 328 -1.99 17.94 -4.42
CA LYS A 328 -0.54 17.74 -4.45
C LYS A 328 0.19 18.58 -3.38
N LYS A 329 -0.21 19.85 -3.20
CA LYS A 329 0.37 20.70 -2.16
C LYS A 329 0.06 20.21 -0.75
N CYS A 330 -1.16 19.70 -0.51
CA CYS A 330 -1.50 19.08 0.76
C CYS A 330 -0.64 17.84 1.06
N LEU A 331 -0.41 17.00 0.05
CA LEU A 331 0.46 15.83 0.19
C LEU A 331 1.90 16.23 0.50
N GLN A 332 2.46 17.21 -0.22
CA GLN A 332 3.81 17.73 0.04
C GLN A 332 3.98 18.26 1.46
N ALA A 333 2.98 19.00 1.97
CA ALA A 333 3.01 19.49 3.33
C ALA A 333 2.89 18.36 4.37
N SER A 334 2.06 17.36 4.09
CA SER A 334 1.94 16.16 4.93
C SER A 334 3.24 15.35 4.94
N ASP A 335 3.86 15.13 3.77
CA ASP A 335 5.13 14.40 3.65
C ASP A 335 6.26 15.11 4.41
N ALA A 336 6.33 16.44 4.33
CA ALA A 336 7.30 17.23 5.07
C ALA A 336 7.14 17.05 6.60
N ARG A 337 5.90 17.07 7.10
CA ARG A 337 5.60 16.84 8.53
C ARG A 337 5.94 15.40 8.94
N VAL A 338 5.50 14.40 8.16
CA VAL A 338 5.73 12.97 8.45
C VAL A 338 7.23 12.66 8.44
N SER A 339 7.98 13.17 7.46
CA SER A 339 9.43 13.01 7.37
C SER A 339 10.13 13.60 8.60
N LYS A 340 9.75 14.82 9.02
CA LYS A 340 10.32 15.44 10.23
C LYS A 340 9.94 14.68 11.51
N THR A 341 8.72 14.18 11.59
CA THR A 341 8.28 13.35 12.74
C THR A 341 9.04 12.02 12.77
N SER A 342 9.30 11.41 11.61
CA SER A 342 10.10 10.18 11.51
C SER A 342 11.54 10.40 11.99
N GLU A 343 12.17 11.50 11.59
CA GLU A 343 13.52 11.90 12.06
C GLU A 343 13.54 12.06 13.60
N ILE A 344 12.54 12.75 14.16
CA ILE A 344 12.42 12.96 15.60
C ILE A 344 12.24 11.65 16.35
N LEU A 345 11.34 10.79 15.89
CA LEU A 345 11.09 9.49 16.53
C LEU A 345 12.29 8.55 16.43
N GLY A 346 13.06 8.63 15.33
CA GLY A 346 14.30 7.88 15.17
C GLY A 346 15.38 8.30 16.18
N GLY A 347 15.47 9.60 16.50
CA GLY A 347 16.42 10.15 17.46
C GLY A 347 15.84 10.51 18.83
N ILE A 348 14.66 10.01 19.19
CA ILE A 348 13.90 10.49 20.35
C ILE A 348 14.63 10.36 21.68
N ARG A 349 15.46 9.32 21.84
CA ARG A 349 16.25 9.11 23.07
C ARG A 349 17.28 10.22 23.26
N ALA A 350 18.05 10.52 22.21
CA ALA A 350 19.03 11.60 22.23
C ALA A 350 18.36 12.96 22.43
N LEU A 351 17.26 13.19 21.73
CA LEU A 351 16.49 14.43 21.83
C LEU A 351 16.01 14.69 23.27
N ARG A 352 15.56 13.63 23.96
CA ARG A 352 15.12 13.70 25.36
C ARG A 352 16.29 13.94 26.33
N GLN A 353 17.41 13.28 26.12
CA GLN A 353 18.60 13.50 26.95
C GLN A 353 19.14 14.92 26.82
N MET A 354 18.95 15.56 25.67
CA MET A 354 19.36 16.95 25.41
C MET A 354 18.31 17.97 25.84
N GLY A 355 17.08 17.55 26.23
CA GLY A 355 16.02 18.48 26.62
C GLY A 355 15.50 19.37 25.49
N TRP A 356 15.48 18.84 24.24
CA TRP A 356 15.10 19.59 23.03
C TRP A 356 13.65 19.36 22.59
N GLU A 357 12.82 18.70 23.41
CA GLU A 357 11.45 18.31 23.08
C GLU A 357 10.60 19.50 22.62
N ASP A 358 10.65 20.60 23.38
CA ASP A 358 9.84 21.80 23.10
C ASP A 358 10.18 22.46 21.76
N ILE A 359 11.47 22.40 21.36
CA ILE A 359 11.92 23.00 20.11
C ILE A 359 11.37 22.19 18.92
N PHE A 360 11.49 20.88 18.99
CA PHE A 360 11.06 20.01 17.92
C PHE A 360 9.54 19.86 17.87
N GLU A 361 8.85 19.86 19.00
CA GLU A 361 7.39 19.92 19.07
C GLU A 361 6.85 21.17 18.36
N ARG A 362 7.40 22.35 18.67
CA ARG A 362 7.03 23.59 17.98
C ARG A 362 7.24 23.49 16.47
N ARG A 363 8.31 22.84 16.04
CA ARG A 363 8.59 22.65 14.61
C ARG A 363 7.54 21.74 13.94
N VAL A 364 7.18 20.62 14.57
CA VAL A 364 6.13 19.72 14.06
C VAL A 364 4.78 20.41 14.01
N ARG A 365 4.43 21.19 15.04
CA ARG A 365 3.19 21.99 15.06
C ARG A 365 3.16 23.06 13.96
N ALA A 366 4.27 23.73 13.69
CA ALA A 366 4.37 24.70 12.61
C ALA A 366 4.13 24.04 11.24
N LEU A 367 4.75 22.88 10.96
CA LEU A 367 4.51 22.12 9.74
C LEU A 367 3.05 21.65 9.64
N ARG A 368 2.42 21.32 10.78
CA ARG A 368 0.99 21.00 10.83
C ARG A 368 0.11 22.19 10.46
N ASP A 369 0.46 23.38 10.91
CA ASP A 369 -0.28 24.59 10.56
C ASP A 369 -0.19 24.92 9.07
N GLU A 370 0.96 24.70 8.44
CA GLU A 370 1.13 24.82 6.99
C GLU A 370 0.25 23.81 6.24
N GLU A 371 0.24 22.54 6.68
CA GLU A 371 -0.60 21.47 6.13
C GLU A 371 -2.09 21.83 6.24
N LEU A 372 -2.56 22.27 7.41
CA LEU A 372 -3.96 22.70 7.63
C LEU A 372 -4.31 23.95 6.80
N GLY A 373 -3.35 24.83 6.55
CA GLY A 373 -3.50 25.97 5.64
C GLY A 373 -3.72 25.53 4.20
N ALA A 374 -2.95 24.55 3.73
CA ALA A 374 -3.13 23.94 2.41
C ALA A 374 -4.49 23.22 2.30
N GLN A 375 -4.87 22.45 3.32
CA GLN A 375 -6.16 21.78 3.40
C GLN A 375 -7.33 22.76 3.35
N ARG A 376 -7.22 23.92 4.04
CA ARG A 376 -8.26 24.97 3.98
C ARG A 376 -8.50 25.45 2.55
N ARG A 377 -7.44 25.69 1.79
CA ARG A 377 -7.55 26.13 0.38
C ARG A 377 -8.19 25.04 -0.49
N ARG A 378 -7.75 23.80 -0.33
CA ARG A 378 -8.33 22.63 -1.01
C ARG A 378 -9.83 22.49 -0.72
N ASP A 379 -10.22 22.54 0.56
CA ASP A 379 -11.61 22.40 1.00
C ASP A 379 -12.50 23.52 0.47
N THR A 380 -11.96 24.75 0.30
CA THR A 380 -12.69 25.87 -0.30
C THR A 380 -12.99 25.59 -1.77
N VAL A 381 -12.01 25.12 -2.55
CA VAL A 381 -12.23 24.76 -3.96
C VAL A 381 -13.18 23.55 -4.08
N ALA A 382 -13.05 22.56 -3.20
CA ALA A 382 -13.98 21.43 -3.14
C ALA A 382 -15.43 21.88 -2.80
N ALA A 383 -15.59 22.88 -1.93
CA ALA A 383 -16.90 23.46 -1.63
C ALA A 383 -17.50 24.20 -2.84
N TYR A 384 -16.68 24.95 -3.60
CA TYR A 384 -17.12 25.56 -4.86
C TYR A 384 -17.59 24.51 -5.87
N LEU A 385 -16.83 23.44 -6.03
CA LEU A 385 -17.19 22.34 -6.93
C LEU A 385 -18.53 21.69 -6.52
N LEU A 386 -18.73 21.45 -5.23
CA LEU A 386 -19.95 20.87 -4.71
C LEU A 386 -21.15 21.81 -4.88
N SER A 387 -20.96 23.12 -4.66
CA SER A 387 -21.96 24.16 -4.87
C SER A 387 -22.34 24.30 -6.35
N TYR A 388 -21.35 24.26 -7.24
CA TYR A 388 -21.54 24.24 -8.69
C TYR A 388 -22.45 23.08 -9.14
N PHE A 389 -22.14 21.84 -8.69
CA PHE A 389 -22.97 20.68 -9.01
C PHE A 389 -24.38 20.75 -8.38
N SER A 390 -24.56 21.47 -7.29
CA SER A 390 -25.86 21.71 -6.68
C SER A 390 -26.68 22.75 -7.45
N ALA A 391 -26.02 23.78 -8.01
CA ALA A 391 -26.66 24.83 -8.78
C ALA A 391 -27.06 24.41 -10.20
N LEU A 392 -26.31 23.51 -10.80
CA LEU A 392 -26.43 23.14 -12.22
C LEU A 392 -27.85 22.67 -12.63
N PRO A 393 -28.50 21.69 -11.95
CA PRO A 393 -29.83 21.22 -12.34
C PRO A 393 -30.91 22.28 -12.30
N PRO A 394 -31.03 23.17 -11.26
CA PRO A 394 -31.97 24.27 -11.27
C PRO A 394 -31.80 25.21 -12.46
N PHE A 395 -30.57 25.58 -12.78
CA PHE A 395 -30.32 26.44 -13.95
C PHE A 395 -30.68 25.74 -15.27
N MET A 396 -30.32 24.47 -15.41
CA MET A 396 -30.63 23.69 -16.59
C MET A 396 -32.14 23.61 -16.80
N ILE A 397 -32.92 23.26 -15.76
CA ILE A 397 -34.39 23.17 -15.89
C ILE A 397 -35.03 24.51 -16.21
N ALA A 398 -34.56 25.62 -15.58
CA ALA A 398 -35.09 26.95 -15.85
C ALA A 398 -34.89 27.36 -17.32
N ILE A 399 -33.70 27.11 -17.88
CA ILE A 399 -33.40 27.44 -19.27
C ILE A 399 -34.15 26.51 -20.23
N VAL A 400 -34.23 25.23 -19.95
CA VAL A 400 -35.00 24.25 -20.75
C VAL A 400 -36.47 24.66 -20.81
N LEU A 401 -37.07 25.01 -19.69
CA LEU A 401 -38.46 25.46 -19.64
C LEU A 401 -38.69 26.79 -20.35
N LEU A 402 -37.75 27.73 -20.24
CA LEU A 402 -37.81 28.99 -21.00
C LEU A 402 -37.85 28.75 -22.49
N VAL A 403 -36.96 27.93 -23.02
CA VAL A 403 -36.88 27.61 -24.45
C VAL A 403 -38.10 26.81 -24.89
N TYR A 404 -38.60 25.92 -24.04
CA TYR A 404 -39.80 25.15 -24.33
C TYR A 404 -41.06 26.06 -24.48
N ILE A 405 -41.25 26.96 -23.53
CA ILE A 405 -42.40 27.89 -23.54
C ILE A 405 -42.30 28.86 -24.70
N ALA A 406 -41.10 29.37 -25.03
CA ALA A 406 -40.90 30.27 -26.17
C ALA A 406 -41.11 29.59 -27.53
N GLY A 407 -40.86 28.26 -27.62
CA GLY A 407 -40.96 27.54 -28.90
C GLY A 407 -42.25 26.78 -29.14
N MET A 408 -43.04 26.50 -28.08
CA MET A 408 -44.29 25.74 -28.16
C MET A 408 -45.38 26.40 -27.28
N PRO A 409 -46.33 27.11 -27.86
CA PRO A 409 -47.42 27.77 -27.12
C PRO A 409 -48.46 26.81 -26.51
N GLY A 410 -48.24 25.49 -26.59
CA GLY A 410 -49.05 24.47 -25.92
C GLY A 410 -48.65 24.25 -24.48
N GLY A 411 -49.60 24.06 -23.58
CA GLY A 411 -49.38 23.90 -22.15
C GLY A 411 -48.43 22.72 -21.82
N PHE A 412 -47.62 22.87 -20.78
CA PHE A 412 -46.76 21.84 -20.26
C PHE A 412 -47.44 21.03 -19.14
N SER A 413 -47.07 19.75 -19.00
CA SER A 413 -47.57 18.87 -17.94
C SER A 413 -46.56 18.70 -16.82
N ALA A 414 -47.02 18.54 -15.58
CA ALA A 414 -46.19 18.21 -14.45
C ALA A 414 -45.36 16.94 -14.70
N ALA A 415 -45.96 15.94 -15.31
CA ALA A 415 -45.30 14.68 -15.66
C ALA A 415 -44.06 14.92 -16.53
N MET A 416 -44.16 15.77 -17.53
CA MET A 416 -43.07 16.11 -18.46
C MET A 416 -41.92 16.86 -17.74
N ILE A 417 -42.24 17.83 -16.89
CA ILE A 417 -41.24 18.61 -16.16
C ILE A 417 -40.47 17.74 -15.16
N PHE A 418 -41.17 16.94 -14.37
CA PHE A 418 -40.49 16.05 -13.39
C PHE A 418 -39.68 14.96 -14.07
N THR A 419 -40.13 14.42 -15.21
CA THR A 419 -39.33 13.50 -16.02
C THR A 419 -38.06 14.17 -16.55
N ALA A 420 -38.18 15.39 -17.09
CA ALA A 420 -37.03 16.18 -17.55
C ALA A 420 -36.05 16.49 -16.42
N LEU A 421 -36.54 16.91 -15.26
CA LEU A 421 -35.72 17.16 -14.06
C LEU A 421 -34.97 15.89 -13.61
N SER A 422 -35.65 14.74 -13.65
CA SER A 422 -35.00 13.46 -13.34
C SER A 422 -33.89 13.14 -14.32
N LEU A 423 -34.07 13.32 -15.61
CA LEU A 423 -33.06 13.10 -16.65
C LEU A 423 -31.86 14.06 -16.49
N LEU A 424 -32.12 15.37 -16.27
CA LEU A 424 -31.10 16.39 -16.05
C LEU A 424 -30.26 16.12 -14.78
N ASN A 425 -30.91 15.65 -13.72
CA ASN A 425 -30.19 15.26 -12.50
C ASN A 425 -29.28 14.06 -12.72
N GLN A 426 -29.64 13.11 -13.58
CA GLN A 426 -28.82 11.93 -13.87
C GLN A 426 -27.58 12.27 -14.71
N ILE A 427 -27.66 13.23 -15.64
CA ILE A 427 -26.50 13.67 -16.45
C ILE A 427 -25.34 14.18 -15.58
N ARG A 428 -25.62 14.68 -14.40
CA ARG A 428 -24.60 15.19 -13.46
C ARG A 428 -23.59 14.11 -13.04
N PHE A 429 -24.03 12.86 -12.87
CA PHE A 429 -23.15 11.79 -12.37
C PHE A 429 -22.01 11.42 -13.32
N PRO A 430 -22.23 11.18 -14.62
CA PRO A 430 -21.13 10.95 -15.55
C PRO A 430 -20.08 12.06 -15.52
N LEU A 431 -20.52 13.32 -15.46
CA LEU A 431 -19.61 14.47 -15.44
C LEU A 431 -18.77 14.58 -14.17
N LEU A 432 -19.33 14.14 -13.03
CA LEU A 432 -18.63 14.13 -11.76
C LEU A 432 -17.51 13.05 -11.74
N PHE A 433 -17.79 11.88 -12.32
CA PHE A 433 -16.85 10.73 -12.25
C PHE A 433 -15.90 10.62 -13.44
N TYR A 434 -16.22 11.23 -14.57
CA TYR A 434 -15.40 11.13 -15.78
C TYR A 434 -13.97 11.68 -15.62
N PRO A 435 -13.74 12.84 -14.96
CA PRO A 435 -12.38 13.33 -14.71
C PRO A 435 -11.54 12.37 -13.87
N ASN A 436 -12.15 11.70 -12.90
CA ASN A 436 -11.45 10.71 -12.07
C ASN A 436 -11.00 9.50 -12.92
N ALA A 437 -11.84 9.06 -13.85
CA ALA A 437 -11.49 7.99 -14.77
C ALA A 437 -10.33 8.38 -15.73
N LEU A 438 -10.29 9.64 -16.19
CA LEU A 438 -9.18 10.18 -16.99
C LEU A 438 -7.88 10.26 -16.17
N ASN A 439 -7.96 10.68 -14.91
CA ASN A 439 -6.81 10.70 -14.01
C ASN A 439 -6.28 9.26 -13.76
N ALA A 440 -7.18 8.32 -13.47
CA ALA A 440 -6.81 6.91 -13.30
C ALA A 440 -6.16 6.33 -14.58
N LEU A 441 -6.62 6.75 -15.77
CA LEU A 441 -6.00 6.37 -17.04
C LEU A 441 -4.58 6.93 -17.17
N ALA A 442 -4.37 8.21 -16.84
CA ALA A 442 -3.06 8.86 -16.92
C ALA A 442 -2.06 8.22 -15.95
N GLU A 443 -2.45 8.04 -14.68
CA GLU A 443 -1.62 7.46 -13.64
C GLU A 443 -1.35 5.98 -13.88
N GLY A 444 -2.36 5.21 -14.27
CA GLY A 444 -2.21 3.79 -14.60
C GLY A 444 -1.29 3.56 -15.81
N ARG A 445 -1.34 4.47 -16.82
CA ARG A 445 -0.39 4.43 -17.94
C ARG A 445 1.05 4.69 -17.51
N ALA A 446 1.26 5.63 -16.60
CA ALA A 446 2.60 5.92 -16.05
C ALA A 446 3.10 4.74 -15.20
N ALA A 447 2.25 4.15 -14.36
CA ALA A 447 2.58 2.97 -13.57
C ALA A 447 2.91 1.75 -14.44
N LEU A 448 2.12 1.48 -15.49
CA LEU A 448 2.41 0.42 -16.46
C LEU A 448 3.76 0.62 -17.16
N ALA A 449 4.15 1.87 -17.45
CA ALA A 449 5.44 2.15 -18.05
C ALA A 449 6.59 1.80 -17.10
N ARG A 450 6.51 2.19 -15.83
CA ARG A 450 7.54 1.85 -14.81
C ARG A 450 7.62 0.34 -14.55
N ILE A 451 6.48 -0.34 -14.44
CA ILE A 451 6.45 -1.79 -14.28
C ILE A 451 7.05 -2.49 -15.51
N ALA A 452 6.73 -2.04 -16.72
CA ALA A 452 7.28 -2.62 -17.93
C ALA A 452 8.81 -2.42 -18.03
N GLN A 453 9.31 -1.23 -17.66
CA GLN A 453 10.76 -0.97 -17.58
C GLN A 453 11.43 -1.90 -16.58
N PHE A 454 10.83 -2.11 -15.41
CA PHE A 454 11.36 -3.03 -14.41
C PHE A 454 11.36 -4.49 -14.90
N LEU A 455 10.29 -4.95 -15.51
CA LEU A 455 10.21 -6.31 -16.06
C LEU A 455 11.16 -6.54 -17.24
N ALA A 456 11.57 -5.48 -17.94
CA ALA A 456 12.52 -5.51 -19.04
C ALA A 456 13.99 -5.53 -18.59
N LEU A 457 14.29 -5.30 -17.31
CA LEU A 457 15.66 -5.35 -16.78
C LEU A 457 16.28 -6.71 -17.00
N GLU A 458 17.59 -6.75 -17.24
CA GLU A 458 18.35 -7.97 -17.35
C GLU A 458 18.34 -8.77 -16.05
N GLU A 459 18.10 -10.06 -16.17
CA GLU A 459 18.22 -10.98 -15.04
C GLU A 459 19.69 -11.36 -14.84
N ALA A 460 20.05 -11.69 -13.60
CA ALA A 460 21.31 -12.35 -13.36
C ALA A 460 21.34 -13.63 -14.19
N ALA A 461 22.44 -13.85 -14.91
CA ALA A 461 22.59 -15.08 -15.67
C ALA A 461 22.28 -16.27 -14.73
N PRO A 462 21.47 -17.27 -15.15
CA PRO A 462 21.25 -18.44 -14.33
C PRO A 462 22.62 -19.00 -13.97
N MET A 463 22.81 -19.33 -12.69
CA MET A 463 24.02 -19.98 -12.22
C MET A 463 24.25 -21.19 -13.12
N ARG A 464 25.21 -21.11 -14.02
CA ARG A 464 25.61 -22.30 -14.78
C ARG A 464 26.14 -23.31 -13.78
N PRO A 465 25.74 -24.60 -13.86
CA PRO A 465 26.35 -25.60 -13.02
C PRO A 465 27.87 -25.53 -13.27
N PRO A 466 28.72 -25.73 -12.25
CA PRO A 466 30.16 -25.71 -12.42
C PRO A 466 30.55 -26.68 -13.53
N MET A 467 31.19 -26.16 -14.54
CA MET A 467 31.72 -27.02 -15.62
C MET A 467 32.97 -27.81 -15.25
N SER A 468 33.52 -27.58 -14.08
CA SER A 468 34.65 -28.35 -13.51
C SER A 468 34.19 -29.06 -12.24
N GLU A 469 34.36 -30.34 -12.20
CA GLU A 469 34.22 -31.15 -11.00
C GLU A 469 35.41 -30.95 -10.04
N ASP A 470 36.19 -29.88 -10.18
CA ASP A 470 37.25 -29.51 -9.27
C ASP A 470 36.68 -29.13 -7.91
N LYS A 471 36.55 -30.13 -7.06
CA LYS A 471 36.15 -29.98 -5.65
C LYS A 471 37.19 -29.22 -4.83
N GLU A 472 38.42 -29.03 -5.35
CA GLU A 472 39.56 -28.52 -4.60
C GLU A 472 39.54 -26.99 -4.40
N LEU A 473 38.81 -26.20 -5.23
CA LEU A 473 38.78 -24.73 -5.16
C LEU A 473 37.33 -24.19 -5.16
N PRO A 474 36.66 -24.23 -4.01
CA PRO A 474 35.26 -23.84 -3.93
C PRO A 474 35.01 -22.33 -4.14
N LEU A 475 36.01 -21.46 -3.87
CA LEU A 475 35.95 -20.04 -4.14
C LEU A 475 37.06 -19.63 -5.09
N LEU A 476 36.72 -19.16 -6.29
CA LEU A 476 37.69 -18.75 -7.30
C LEU A 476 37.21 -17.51 -8.04
N LEU A 477 38.07 -16.48 -8.12
CA LEU A 477 37.88 -15.29 -8.93
C LEU A 477 38.99 -15.16 -9.97
N LYS A 478 38.62 -14.87 -11.21
CA LYS A 478 39.56 -14.61 -12.28
C LYS A 478 40.04 -13.16 -12.28
N PRO A 479 41.26 -12.89 -12.81
CA PRO A 479 41.67 -11.52 -13.10
C PRO A 479 40.66 -10.84 -14.02
N GLY A 480 40.38 -9.57 -13.75
CA GLY A 480 39.41 -8.83 -14.55
C GLY A 480 38.90 -7.59 -13.84
N ARG A 481 37.97 -6.91 -14.50
CA ARG A 481 37.31 -5.71 -13.99
C ARG A 481 35.83 -6.03 -13.69
N TYR A 482 35.41 -5.85 -12.45
CA TYR A 482 34.08 -6.12 -11.94
C TYR A 482 33.40 -4.80 -11.57
N PRO A 483 32.50 -4.28 -12.41
CA PRO A 483 31.79 -3.02 -12.12
C PRO A 483 30.83 -3.20 -10.95
N ILE A 484 30.81 -2.23 -10.01
CA ILE A 484 29.99 -2.28 -8.79
C ILE A 484 28.65 -1.59 -8.99
N GLY A 485 28.50 -0.76 -10.00
CA GLY A 485 27.26 -0.05 -10.30
C GLY A 485 26.89 -0.08 -11.78
N ALA A 486 25.66 0.35 -12.07
CA ALA A 486 25.11 0.38 -13.42
C ALA A 486 25.60 1.58 -14.27
N THR A 487 26.27 2.55 -13.67
CA THR A 487 26.77 3.75 -14.39
C THR A 487 28.22 3.58 -14.82
N PRO A 488 28.63 4.10 -15.99
CA PRO A 488 30.01 4.02 -16.45
C PRO A 488 31.04 4.67 -15.51
N SER A 489 30.60 5.58 -14.64
CA SER A 489 31.41 6.27 -13.64
C SER A 489 31.43 5.57 -12.28
N ALA A 490 30.75 4.43 -12.12
CA ALA A 490 30.74 3.68 -10.89
C ALA A 490 32.12 3.07 -10.59
N PRO A 491 32.49 2.92 -9.31
CA PRO A 491 33.73 2.24 -8.93
C PRO A 491 33.74 0.80 -9.46
N SER A 492 34.93 0.31 -9.77
CA SER A 492 35.10 -1.06 -10.25
C SER A 492 36.11 -1.78 -9.36
N LEU A 493 35.87 -3.06 -9.07
CA LEU A 493 36.87 -3.93 -8.48
C LEU A 493 37.76 -4.44 -9.59
N VAL A 494 39.08 -4.23 -9.46
CA VAL A 494 40.08 -4.64 -10.42
C VAL A 494 40.98 -5.68 -9.78
N LEU A 495 41.04 -6.88 -10.38
CA LEU A 495 41.89 -7.98 -9.94
C LEU A 495 42.95 -8.20 -11.00
N SER A 496 44.24 -8.15 -10.57
CA SER A 496 45.38 -8.42 -11.43
C SER A 496 45.75 -9.91 -11.51
N GLU A 497 45.39 -10.67 -10.47
CA GLU A 497 45.75 -12.09 -10.33
C GLU A 497 44.51 -12.92 -9.96
N HIS A 498 44.65 -14.26 -10.10
CA HIS A 498 43.64 -15.19 -9.64
C HIS A 498 43.57 -15.19 -8.11
N LEU A 499 42.40 -15.03 -7.57
CA LEU A 499 42.15 -15.22 -6.13
C LEU A 499 41.36 -16.51 -5.93
N SER A 500 41.87 -17.41 -5.17
CA SER A 500 41.22 -18.69 -4.84
C SER A 500 41.25 -18.93 -3.33
N VAL A 501 40.29 -19.65 -2.82
CA VAL A 501 40.29 -20.16 -1.45
C VAL A 501 40.07 -21.67 -1.52
N ALA A 502 41.03 -22.46 -1.03
CA ALA A 502 40.97 -23.91 -1.04
C ALA A 502 40.16 -24.47 0.15
N GLU A 503 39.73 -25.70 0.06
CA GLU A 503 39.06 -26.42 1.14
C GLU A 503 40.00 -26.51 2.37
N GLY A 504 39.49 -26.16 3.56
CA GLY A 504 40.25 -26.06 4.80
C GLY A 504 41.15 -24.82 4.90
N GLU A 505 41.18 -23.94 3.88
CA GLU A 505 41.97 -22.70 3.93
C GLU A 505 41.18 -21.56 4.59
N LEU A 506 41.82 -20.86 5.51
CA LEU A 506 41.28 -19.67 6.16
C LEU A 506 41.96 -18.43 5.56
N VAL A 507 41.17 -17.57 4.91
CA VAL A 507 41.64 -16.34 4.28
C VAL A 507 40.96 -15.10 4.93
N ALA A 508 41.79 -14.16 5.36
CA ALA A 508 41.27 -12.87 5.88
C ALA A 508 41.32 -11.80 4.77
N VAL A 509 40.24 -11.01 4.69
CA VAL A 509 40.20 -9.79 3.87
C VAL A 509 40.16 -8.59 4.77
N ILE A 510 41.17 -7.74 4.68
CA ILE A 510 41.36 -6.58 5.51
C ILE A 510 41.44 -5.28 4.68
N GLY A 511 41.33 -4.13 5.32
CA GLY A 511 41.45 -2.82 4.70
C GLY A 511 40.53 -1.78 5.30
N PRO A 512 40.74 -0.49 5.04
CA PRO A 512 39.93 0.58 5.61
C PRO A 512 38.47 0.53 5.13
N VAL A 513 37.61 1.27 5.83
CA VAL A 513 36.19 1.41 5.41
C VAL A 513 36.15 2.02 4.00
N GLY A 514 35.35 1.44 3.12
CA GLY A 514 35.25 1.87 1.71
C GLY A 514 36.29 1.29 0.76
N SER A 515 37.23 0.44 1.21
CA SER A 515 38.26 -0.20 0.35
C SER A 515 37.72 -1.28 -0.58
N GLY A 516 36.43 -1.68 -0.45
CA GLY A 516 35.79 -2.64 -1.33
C GLY A 516 35.80 -4.08 -0.83
N LYS A 517 36.01 -4.34 0.44
CA LYS A 517 35.97 -5.66 1.06
C LYS A 517 34.68 -6.43 0.76
N SER A 518 33.53 -5.82 1.04
CA SER A 518 32.21 -6.43 0.75
C SER A 518 31.95 -6.57 -0.76
N SER A 519 32.56 -5.70 -1.60
CA SER A 519 32.51 -5.86 -3.06
C SER A 519 33.31 -7.07 -3.54
N LEU A 520 34.45 -7.36 -2.92
CA LEU A 520 35.21 -8.58 -3.18
C LEU A 520 34.41 -9.82 -2.79
N LEU A 521 33.71 -9.80 -1.62
CA LEU A 521 32.81 -10.89 -1.24
C LEU A 521 31.70 -11.10 -2.27
N ARG A 522 31.05 -10.02 -2.68
CA ARG A 522 29.99 -10.07 -3.70
C ARG A 522 30.49 -10.61 -5.03
N ALA A 523 31.74 -10.35 -5.38
CA ALA A 523 32.38 -10.93 -6.55
C ALA A 523 32.54 -12.45 -6.40
N PHE A 524 33.05 -12.94 -5.24
CA PHE A 524 33.16 -14.38 -4.96
C PHE A 524 31.80 -15.08 -4.96
N LEU A 525 30.75 -14.40 -4.48
CA LEU A 525 29.37 -14.93 -4.47
C LEU A 525 28.67 -14.84 -5.85
N GLY A 526 29.32 -14.26 -6.87
CA GLY A 526 28.75 -14.16 -8.22
C GLY A 526 27.73 -13.04 -8.40
N GLU A 527 27.62 -12.10 -7.47
CA GLU A 527 26.65 -11.00 -7.53
C GLU A 527 27.10 -9.85 -8.45
N LEU A 528 28.42 -9.68 -8.67
CA LEU A 528 28.93 -8.64 -9.56
C LEU A 528 29.00 -9.13 -11.02
N PRO A 529 28.74 -8.25 -12.01
CA PRO A 529 28.90 -8.59 -13.42
C PRO A 529 30.37 -8.80 -13.74
N GLY A 530 30.73 -9.87 -14.47
CA GLY A 530 32.07 -10.21 -14.89
C GLY A 530 32.11 -11.59 -15.54
N ASP A 531 33.26 -11.98 -16.12
CA ASP A 531 33.52 -13.34 -16.64
C ASP A 531 33.78 -14.31 -15.48
N LEU A 532 32.74 -14.64 -14.78
CA LEU A 532 32.79 -15.50 -13.58
C LEU A 532 32.93 -16.97 -13.96
N MET A 533 33.80 -17.66 -13.25
CA MET A 533 33.60 -19.09 -13.00
C MET A 533 32.35 -19.25 -12.12
N ALA A 534 31.71 -20.41 -12.19
CA ALA A 534 30.44 -20.68 -11.51
C ALA A 534 30.52 -20.30 -10.02
N PRO A 535 29.56 -19.52 -9.50
CA PRO A 535 29.51 -19.23 -8.09
C PRO A 535 29.31 -20.52 -7.29
N PRO A 536 29.79 -20.59 -6.04
CA PRO A 536 29.61 -21.75 -5.21
C PRO A 536 28.14 -22.07 -4.99
N LYS A 537 27.74 -23.33 -5.11
CA LYS A 537 26.34 -23.76 -5.03
C LYS A 537 25.70 -23.48 -3.66
N HIS A 538 26.44 -23.76 -2.62
CA HIS A 538 25.97 -23.64 -1.24
C HIS A 538 27.05 -23.02 -0.36
N VAL A 539 26.76 -21.82 0.14
CA VAL A 539 27.66 -21.06 1.03
C VAL A 539 26.96 -20.82 2.36
N ALA A 540 27.69 -21.05 3.45
CA ALA A 540 27.28 -20.55 4.77
C ALA A 540 27.70 -19.08 4.87
N TYR A 541 26.75 -18.17 4.79
CA TYR A 541 27.00 -16.72 4.74
C TYR A 541 26.49 -16.03 5.99
N CYS A 542 27.34 -15.21 6.61
CA CYS A 542 26.97 -14.29 7.67
C CYS A 542 27.16 -12.85 7.17
N SER A 543 26.07 -12.11 7.11
CA SER A 543 26.05 -10.73 6.60
C SER A 543 26.53 -9.72 7.64
N GLN A 544 27.13 -8.62 7.18
CA GLN A 544 27.54 -7.49 8.02
C GLN A 544 26.36 -6.88 8.81
N GLN A 545 25.19 -6.75 8.16
CA GLN A 545 23.96 -6.33 8.84
C GLN A 545 23.11 -7.56 9.15
N PRO A 546 23.03 -7.95 10.43
CA PRO A 546 22.22 -9.10 10.81
C PRO A 546 20.73 -8.85 10.53
N TRP A 547 20.08 -9.81 9.91
CA TRP A 547 18.65 -9.78 9.74
C TRP A 547 17.98 -10.81 10.65
N VAL A 548 17.14 -10.31 11.55
CA VAL A 548 16.33 -11.10 12.46
C VAL A 548 14.86 -10.83 12.14
N PRO A 549 14.10 -11.81 11.63
CA PRO A 549 12.69 -11.66 11.35
C PRO A 549 11.88 -11.49 12.64
N GLU A 550 10.83 -10.69 12.60
CA GLU A 550 9.95 -10.45 13.74
C GLU A 550 8.97 -11.62 13.94
N GLY A 551 8.61 -11.90 15.21
CA GLY A 551 7.59 -12.88 15.54
C GLY A 551 8.00 -14.33 15.32
N ARG A 552 9.30 -14.66 15.48
CA ARG A 552 9.83 -16.00 15.26
C ARG A 552 10.62 -16.48 16.47
N SER A 553 10.58 -17.79 16.74
CA SER A 553 11.40 -18.38 17.81
C SER A 553 12.87 -18.40 17.42
N LEU A 554 13.74 -18.48 18.44
CA LEU A 554 15.18 -18.62 18.22
C LEU A 554 15.49 -19.83 17.31
N LEU A 555 14.81 -20.95 17.53
CA LEU A 555 14.94 -22.15 16.71
C LEU A 555 14.60 -21.88 15.24
N GLU A 556 13.47 -21.21 14.98
CA GLU A 556 13.05 -20.88 13.62
C GLU A 556 14.07 -19.96 12.92
N VAL A 557 14.60 -18.97 13.65
CA VAL A 557 15.55 -18.01 13.09
C VAL A 557 16.90 -18.65 12.77
N VAL A 558 17.43 -19.52 13.62
CA VAL A 558 18.73 -20.17 13.44
C VAL A 558 18.65 -21.32 12.46
N ALA A 559 17.68 -22.21 12.62
CA ALA A 559 17.54 -23.38 11.77
C ALA A 559 16.93 -23.06 10.38
N GLY A 560 16.38 -21.83 10.21
CA GLY A 560 15.72 -21.44 8.97
C GLY A 560 14.43 -22.22 8.72
N VAL A 561 13.79 -22.70 9.79
CA VAL A 561 12.53 -23.41 9.72
C VAL A 561 11.40 -22.41 9.62
N TRP A 562 10.61 -22.50 8.56
CA TRP A 562 9.46 -21.65 8.36
C TRP A 562 8.21 -22.51 8.35
N VAL A 563 7.31 -22.23 9.27
CA VAL A 563 5.99 -22.85 9.30
C VAL A 563 5.02 -21.88 8.63
N ASP A 564 4.52 -22.24 7.44
CA ASP A 564 3.47 -21.49 6.77
C ASP A 564 2.25 -22.41 6.57
N GLY A 565 1.26 -22.26 7.42
CA GLY A 565 0.10 -23.15 7.48
C GLY A 565 0.49 -24.58 7.89
N ASP A 566 0.20 -25.54 7.01
CA ASP A 566 0.48 -26.98 7.24
C ASP A 566 1.87 -27.42 6.72
N VAL A 567 2.70 -26.51 6.21
CA VAL A 567 3.97 -26.84 5.56
C VAL A 567 5.15 -26.34 6.41
N THR A 568 5.94 -27.27 6.91
CA THR A 568 7.20 -26.98 7.63
C THR A 568 8.40 -27.19 6.69
N PHE A 569 9.27 -26.21 6.58
CA PHE A 569 10.53 -26.29 5.85
C PHE A 569 11.71 -25.90 6.75
N PRO A 570 12.81 -26.69 6.82
CA PRO A 570 12.91 -28.12 6.50
C PRO A 570 12.11 -29.00 7.47
N THR A 571 11.79 -30.19 7.05
CA THR A 571 10.90 -31.11 7.79
C THR A 571 11.49 -31.68 9.09
N LYS A 572 12.80 -31.55 9.32
CA LYS A 572 13.50 -32.00 10.53
C LYS A 572 14.58 -31.01 10.92
N VAL A 573 14.57 -30.57 12.15
CA VAL A 573 15.67 -29.82 12.76
C VAL A 573 16.62 -30.79 13.42
N ASP A 574 17.92 -30.62 13.18
CA ASP A 574 18.96 -31.37 13.92
C ASP A 574 19.26 -30.61 15.21
N GLU A 575 18.73 -31.13 16.32
CA GLU A 575 18.88 -30.52 17.65
C GLU A 575 20.35 -30.51 18.13
N ALA A 576 21.15 -31.50 17.75
CA ALA A 576 22.55 -31.55 18.11
C ALA A 576 23.37 -30.50 17.39
N ALA A 577 23.12 -30.34 16.08
CA ALA A 577 23.74 -29.29 15.28
C ALA A 577 23.27 -27.89 15.73
N PHE A 578 21.98 -27.73 16.10
CA PHE A 578 21.46 -26.50 16.64
C PHE A 578 22.14 -26.07 17.95
N SER A 579 22.21 -26.98 18.92
CA SER A 579 22.88 -26.72 20.21
C SER A 579 24.37 -26.40 20.02
N LYS A 580 25.03 -27.07 19.08
CA LYS A 580 26.43 -26.82 18.74
C LYS A 580 26.61 -25.46 18.07
N ALA A 581 25.72 -25.06 17.18
CA ALA A 581 25.79 -23.78 16.52
C ALA A 581 25.59 -22.61 17.52
N LEU A 582 24.66 -22.74 18.49
CA LEU A 582 24.49 -21.77 19.56
C LEU A 582 25.72 -21.64 20.45
N ALA A 583 26.31 -22.77 20.83
CA ALA A 583 27.56 -22.80 21.65
C ALA A 583 28.75 -22.14 20.93
N VAL A 584 28.94 -22.44 19.64
CA VAL A 584 29.99 -21.83 18.81
C VAL A 584 29.83 -20.32 18.70
N ALA A 585 28.61 -19.82 18.54
CA ALA A 585 28.33 -18.40 18.43
C ALA A 585 28.11 -17.71 19.80
N ALA A 586 28.34 -18.39 20.90
CA ALA A 586 28.15 -17.91 22.28
C ALA A 586 26.72 -17.32 22.49
N VAL A 587 25.67 -17.96 21.94
CA VAL A 587 24.28 -17.53 22.11
C VAL A 587 23.73 -18.20 23.38
N ASP A 588 23.68 -17.43 24.47
CA ASP A 588 23.26 -17.84 25.82
C ASP A 588 22.12 -17.01 26.40
N PHE A 589 21.60 -16.06 25.61
CA PHE A 589 20.66 -15.03 26.06
C PHE A 589 19.18 -15.36 25.78
N ALA A 590 18.88 -16.43 25.05
CA ALA A 590 17.53 -16.87 24.73
C ALA A 590 17.43 -18.39 24.61
N ASP A 591 16.27 -18.97 25.00
CA ASP A 591 15.97 -20.38 24.82
C ASP A 591 15.39 -20.67 23.41
N ALA A 592 15.39 -21.92 22.97
CA ALA A 592 14.98 -22.32 21.60
C ALA A 592 13.56 -21.87 21.21
N GLU A 593 12.65 -21.82 22.20
CA GLU A 593 11.24 -21.45 22.03
C GLU A 593 11.00 -19.95 22.20
N ASP A 594 11.98 -19.18 22.68
CA ASP A 594 11.83 -17.75 22.91
C ASP A 594 11.67 -17.00 21.59
N GLU A 595 10.69 -16.09 21.56
CA GLU A 595 10.50 -15.19 20.43
C GLU A 595 11.60 -14.13 20.41
N VAL A 596 12.31 -14.05 19.29
CA VAL A 596 13.40 -13.08 19.09
C VAL A 596 13.02 -12.08 17.99
N SER A 597 13.42 -10.83 18.18
CA SER A 597 13.25 -9.80 17.16
C SER A 597 14.46 -8.88 17.08
N GLY A 598 14.71 -8.30 15.91
CA GLY A 598 15.80 -7.35 15.73
C GLY A 598 15.68 -6.10 16.62
N THR A 599 14.50 -5.77 17.10
CA THR A 599 14.25 -4.62 18.00
C THR A 599 14.49 -4.95 19.47
N SER A 600 14.43 -6.23 19.86
CA SER A 600 14.64 -6.68 21.25
C SER A 600 16.08 -7.05 21.56
N LEU A 601 16.89 -7.30 20.55
CA LEU A 601 18.28 -7.74 20.66
C LEU A 601 19.27 -6.58 20.49
N SER A 602 20.37 -6.60 21.27
CA SER A 602 21.49 -5.69 21.03
C SER A 602 22.20 -6.01 19.70
N GLY A 603 22.99 -5.08 19.15
CA GLY A 603 23.71 -5.29 17.91
C GLY A 603 24.65 -6.52 17.97
N GLY A 604 25.35 -6.72 19.09
CA GLY A 604 26.19 -7.89 19.31
C GLY A 604 25.39 -9.20 19.43
N GLN A 605 24.21 -9.19 20.04
CA GLN A 605 23.32 -10.36 20.09
C GLN A 605 22.78 -10.71 18.70
N GLN A 606 22.43 -9.71 17.89
CA GLN A 606 22.00 -9.94 16.51
C GLN A 606 23.14 -10.53 15.65
N ALA A 607 24.37 -10.04 15.82
CA ALA A 607 25.54 -10.56 15.11
C ALA A 607 25.82 -12.03 15.49
N ARG A 608 25.78 -12.36 16.79
CA ARG A 608 25.92 -13.75 17.28
C ARG A 608 24.82 -14.67 16.72
N LEU A 609 23.60 -14.17 16.64
CA LEU A 609 22.48 -14.93 16.07
C LEU A 609 22.64 -15.19 14.57
N ALA A 610 23.10 -14.20 13.80
CA ALA A 610 23.41 -14.37 12.38
C ALA A 610 24.54 -15.36 12.15
N LEU A 611 25.56 -15.34 13.03
CA LEU A 611 26.66 -16.30 13.01
C LEU A 611 26.17 -17.72 13.35
N ALA A 612 25.34 -17.87 14.39
CA ALA A 612 24.74 -19.15 14.74
C ALA A 612 24.00 -19.79 13.56
N ARG A 613 23.25 -18.96 12.79
CA ARG A 613 22.56 -19.39 11.56
C ARG A 613 23.54 -19.91 10.51
N ALA A 614 24.64 -19.19 10.28
CA ALA A 614 25.66 -19.61 9.31
C ALA A 614 26.33 -20.92 9.76
N MET A 615 26.66 -21.06 11.06
CA MET A 615 27.24 -22.27 11.62
C MET A 615 26.28 -23.46 11.58
N TYR A 616 25.00 -23.25 11.88
CA TYR A 616 23.99 -24.31 11.76
C TYR A 616 23.91 -24.84 10.32
N LYS A 617 23.86 -23.91 9.33
CA LYS A 617 23.86 -24.28 7.92
C LYS A 617 25.12 -25.12 7.54
N ALA A 618 26.29 -24.71 8.01
CA ALA A 618 27.54 -25.46 7.76
C ALA A 618 27.54 -26.87 8.42
N LEU A 619 26.89 -27.01 9.58
CA LEU A 619 26.82 -28.29 10.30
C LEU A 619 25.81 -29.28 9.72
N VAL A 620 24.70 -28.79 9.13
CA VAL A 620 23.58 -29.66 8.68
C VAL A 620 23.63 -29.96 7.18
N GLN A 621 24.12 -29.05 6.37
CA GLN A 621 24.14 -29.23 4.90
C GLN A 621 25.47 -29.80 4.45
N GLU A 622 25.46 -31.06 4.00
CA GLU A 622 26.65 -31.75 3.43
C GLU A 622 27.18 -31.11 2.13
N ASP A 623 26.36 -30.34 1.44
CA ASP A 623 26.69 -29.67 0.16
C ASP A 623 27.32 -28.28 0.34
N VAL A 624 27.53 -27.80 1.57
CA VAL A 624 28.20 -26.52 1.82
C VAL A 624 29.67 -26.65 1.45
N CYS A 625 30.12 -25.82 0.51
CA CYS A 625 31.52 -25.86 0.03
C CYS A 625 32.38 -24.74 0.64
N ALA A 626 31.77 -23.64 1.11
CA ALA A 626 32.50 -22.50 1.66
C ALA A 626 31.72 -21.77 2.76
N CYS A 627 32.44 -21.10 3.64
CA CYS A 627 31.92 -20.21 4.66
C CYS A 627 32.44 -18.80 4.41
N VAL A 628 31.51 -17.82 4.42
CA VAL A 628 31.82 -16.39 4.18
C VAL A 628 31.25 -15.56 5.31
N LEU A 629 32.13 -14.87 6.03
CA LEU A 629 31.79 -14.05 7.20
C LEU A 629 32.16 -12.59 6.92
N ASP A 630 31.12 -11.73 6.82
CA ASP A 630 31.28 -10.31 6.49
C ASP A 630 31.18 -9.44 7.76
N ASP A 631 32.36 -8.96 8.22
CA ASP A 631 32.56 -8.02 9.34
C ASP A 631 31.81 -8.40 10.65
N VAL A 632 31.81 -9.69 10.96
CA VAL A 632 31.04 -10.26 12.09
C VAL A 632 31.54 -9.74 13.44
N THR A 633 32.80 -9.32 13.51
CA THR A 633 33.48 -8.88 14.74
C THR A 633 33.19 -7.44 15.12
N ALA A 634 32.72 -6.60 14.19
CA ALA A 634 32.55 -5.17 14.40
C ALA A 634 31.54 -4.79 15.50
N ALA A 635 30.60 -5.67 15.83
CA ALA A 635 29.57 -5.44 16.85
C ALA A 635 29.80 -6.24 18.15
N LEU A 636 30.92 -6.94 18.26
CA LEU A 636 31.24 -7.81 19.41
C LEU A 636 32.33 -7.20 20.28
N ASP A 637 32.24 -7.44 21.58
CA ASP A 637 33.35 -7.10 22.50
C ASP A 637 34.62 -7.90 22.18
N PRO A 638 35.82 -7.35 22.40
CA PRO A 638 37.08 -8.02 22.06
C PRO A 638 37.24 -9.42 22.65
N GLN A 639 36.81 -9.63 23.90
CA GLN A 639 36.87 -10.93 24.57
C GLN A 639 35.93 -11.96 23.92
N VAL A 640 34.68 -11.56 23.69
CA VAL A 640 33.67 -12.39 22.99
C VAL A 640 34.10 -12.67 21.54
N THR A 641 34.74 -11.69 20.89
CA THR A 641 35.25 -11.86 19.53
C THR A 641 36.29 -12.98 19.46
N LEU A 642 37.25 -12.98 20.38
CA LEU A 642 38.30 -14.04 20.44
C LEU A 642 37.68 -15.40 20.74
N GLU A 643 36.77 -15.49 21.69
CA GLU A 643 36.09 -16.75 22.03
C GLU A 643 35.31 -17.29 20.82
N VAL A 644 34.45 -16.45 20.21
CA VAL A 644 33.60 -16.86 19.08
C VAL A 644 34.43 -17.24 17.85
N ILE A 645 35.46 -16.46 17.51
CA ILE A 645 36.31 -16.78 16.37
C ILE A 645 37.07 -18.10 16.63
N ASN A 646 37.62 -18.30 17.83
CA ASN A 646 38.33 -19.55 18.19
C ASN A 646 37.36 -20.76 18.10
N ASN A 647 36.14 -20.62 18.68
CA ASN A 647 35.15 -21.69 18.62
C ASN A 647 34.72 -22.03 17.18
N CYS A 648 34.65 -21.01 16.29
CA CYS A 648 34.38 -21.21 14.88
C CYS A 648 35.53 -21.92 14.16
N LEU A 649 36.78 -21.47 14.37
CA LEU A 649 37.95 -21.98 13.68
C LEU A 649 38.34 -23.40 14.14
N ASP A 650 38.26 -23.68 15.44
CA ASP A 650 38.59 -25.00 16.01
C ASP A 650 37.39 -25.97 15.84
N GLY A 651 36.22 -25.48 15.46
CA GLY A 651 34.99 -26.23 15.28
C GLY A 651 34.55 -26.39 13.84
N PRO A 652 33.38 -25.80 13.48
CA PRO A 652 32.75 -26.05 12.18
C PRO A 652 33.56 -25.59 10.96
N LEU A 653 34.36 -24.53 11.09
CA LEU A 653 35.05 -23.93 9.94
C LEU A 653 36.33 -24.67 9.51
N LYS A 654 36.82 -25.58 10.31
CA LYS A 654 38.13 -26.26 10.09
C LYS A 654 38.24 -26.96 8.74
N ASN A 655 37.12 -27.47 8.23
CA ASN A 655 37.10 -28.27 7.00
C ASN A 655 36.55 -27.52 5.78
N TYR A 656 36.22 -26.25 5.92
CA TYR A 656 35.64 -25.44 4.85
C TYR A 656 36.57 -24.38 4.32
N ALA A 657 36.49 -24.07 3.04
CA ALA A 657 37.07 -22.83 2.51
C ALA A 657 36.44 -21.63 3.20
N THR A 658 37.20 -20.91 4.00
CA THR A 658 36.64 -19.85 4.86
C THR A 658 37.24 -18.50 4.49
N LEU A 659 36.35 -17.53 4.22
CA LEU A 659 36.67 -16.15 3.93
C LEU A 659 36.10 -15.24 5.02
N ILE A 660 36.95 -14.60 5.80
CA ILE A 660 36.54 -13.65 6.86
C ILE A 660 36.94 -12.24 6.45
N VAL A 661 35.97 -11.37 6.42
CA VAL A 661 36.20 -9.93 6.23
C VAL A 661 36.21 -9.25 7.58
N SER A 662 37.16 -8.35 7.81
CA SER A 662 37.13 -7.48 8.98
C SER A 662 37.66 -6.07 8.65
N SER A 663 37.05 -5.08 9.28
CA SER A 663 37.50 -3.70 9.25
C SER A 663 38.55 -3.43 10.34
N ASP A 664 38.48 -4.20 11.43
CA ASP A 664 39.41 -4.13 12.58
C ASP A 664 39.88 -5.54 12.94
N PRO A 665 40.97 -6.03 12.31
CA PRO A 665 41.46 -7.37 12.52
C PRO A 665 42.20 -7.45 13.87
N GLY A 666 41.68 -8.32 14.74
CA GLY A 666 42.32 -8.62 16.04
C GLY A 666 43.41 -9.68 15.96
N ALA A 667 43.80 -10.24 17.14
CA ALA A 667 44.83 -11.26 17.28
C ALA A 667 44.59 -12.56 16.48
N TRP A 668 43.35 -12.82 16.08
CA TRP A 668 42.94 -13.97 15.26
C TRP A 668 43.54 -13.95 13.85
N LEU A 669 43.98 -12.77 13.34
CA LEU A 669 44.62 -12.65 12.03
C LEU A 669 45.88 -13.53 11.89
N GLN A 670 46.60 -13.76 12.98
CA GLN A 670 47.77 -14.65 13.02
C GLN A 670 47.44 -16.11 12.71
N ARG A 671 46.18 -16.51 12.87
CA ARG A 671 45.73 -17.88 12.58
C ARG A 671 45.30 -18.07 11.11
N CYS A 672 45.26 -16.98 10.32
CA CYS A 672 44.89 -17.08 8.92
C CYS A 672 46.05 -17.61 8.07
N HIS A 673 45.73 -18.51 7.17
CA HIS A 673 46.71 -19.06 6.21
C HIS A 673 47.15 -17.99 5.22
N ARG A 674 46.22 -17.09 4.86
CA ARG A 674 46.47 -16.02 3.89
C ARG A 674 45.68 -14.78 4.23
N VAL A 675 46.27 -13.60 3.94
CA VAL A 675 45.65 -12.30 4.13
C VAL A 675 45.59 -11.57 2.79
N ILE A 676 44.48 -10.99 2.50
CA ILE A 676 44.22 -10.13 1.33
C ILE A 676 43.96 -8.71 1.86
N GLU A 677 44.81 -7.75 1.46
CA GLU A 677 44.56 -6.32 1.80
C GLU A 677 43.94 -5.59 0.62
N MET A 678 42.84 -4.90 0.91
CA MET A 678 42.08 -4.11 -0.09
C MET A 678 42.35 -2.62 0.06
N LYS A 679 42.49 -1.91 -1.07
CA LYS A 679 42.70 -0.48 -1.12
C LYS A 679 41.88 0.18 -2.24
N ALA A 680 41.36 1.37 -1.96
CA ALA A 680 40.71 2.18 -2.98
C ALA A 680 41.69 3.21 -3.53
N VAL A 681 41.89 3.25 -4.85
CA VAL A 681 42.75 4.20 -5.56
C VAL A 681 42.01 4.71 -6.79
N ASP A 682 41.87 6.01 -6.94
CA ASP A 682 41.29 6.65 -8.13
C ASP A 682 39.96 6.04 -8.62
N ASN A 683 39.04 5.82 -7.72
CA ASN A 683 37.73 5.19 -8.00
C ASN A 683 37.80 3.70 -8.44
N GLU A 684 38.95 3.05 -8.29
CA GLU A 684 39.14 1.63 -8.45
C GLU A 684 39.44 0.97 -7.10
N LEU A 685 38.83 -0.18 -6.89
CA LEU A 685 39.06 -1.00 -5.71
C LEU A 685 40.05 -2.10 -6.13
N ARG A 686 41.20 -2.12 -5.49
CA ARG A 686 42.30 -3.04 -5.87
C ARG A 686 42.74 -3.88 -4.70
N VAL A 687 43.24 -5.04 -4.99
CA VAL A 687 44.00 -5.85 -4.05
C VAL A 687 45.43 -5.29 -3.98
N ASP A 688 45.86 -4.81 -2.82
CA ASP A 688 47.19 -4.22 -2.59
C ASP A 688 48.22 -5.26 -2.09
N PHE A 689 47.77 -6.31 -1.43
CA PHE A 689 48.61 -7.35 -0.92
C PHE A 689 47.86 -8.70 -0.85
N VAL A 690 48.58 -9.76 -1.15
CA VAL A 690 48.15 -11.18 -0.94
C VAL A 690 49.36 -11.97 -0.43
N GLY A 691 49.28 -12.51 0.79
CA GLY A 691 50.38 -13.25 1.37
C GLY A 691 50.05 -13.80 2.76
N SER A 692 51.01 -14.41 3.42
CA SER A 692 50.86 -14.85 4.79
C SER A 692 50.92 -13.68 5.79
N TYR A 693 50.40 -13.87 7.00
CA TYR A 693 50.51 -12.88 8.07
C TYR A 693 51.96 -12.46 8.35
N GLU A 694 52.92 -13.43 8.31
CA GLU A 694 54.34 -13.15 8.52
C GLU A 694 54.91 -12.21 7.44
N GLN A 695 54.53 -12.41 6.19
CA GLN A 695 54.92 -11.54 5.08
C GLN A 695 54.28 -10.12 5.25
N LEU A 696 53.04 -10.03 5.69
CA LEU A 696 52.40 -8.73 5.98
C LEU A 696 53.12 -8.02 7.14
N ALA A 697 53.53 -8.75 8.18
CA ALA A 697 54.26 -8.20 9.32
C ALA A 697 55.65 -7.64 8.92
N GLN A 698 56.32 -8.30 7.98
CA GLN A 698 57.61 -7.85 7.44
C GLN A 698 57.52 -6.53 6.66
N THR A 699 56.37 -6.23 6.08
CA THR A 699 56.14 -4.93 5.40
C THR A 699 55.97 -3.76 6.36
N GLY A 700 55.94 -3.98 7.67
CA GLY A 700 55.67 -2.95 8.69
C GLY A 700 54.21 -2.57 8.85
N ARG A 701 53.32 -3.02 7.96
CA ARG A 701 51.88 -2.67 7.95
C ARG A 701 51.10 -3.37 9.06
N ALA A 702 51.63 -4.47 9.63
CA ALA A 702 50.98 -5.15 10.74
C ALA A 702 51.00 -4.37 12.05
N GLN A 703 51.91 -3.39 12.23
CA GLN A 703 51.95 -2.53 13.41
C GLN A 703 50.80 -1.50 13.44
N ASP A 704 50.34 -1.05 12.27
CA ASP A 704 49.20 -0.17 12.15
C ASP A 704 47.85 -0.92 12.37
N LEU A 705 47.89 -2.24 12.31
CA LEU A 705 46.71 -3.13 12.42
C LEU A 705 46.63 -3.83 13.80
N ALA A 706 47.70 -3.76 14.62
CA ALA A 706 47.68 -4.29 15.97
C ALA A 706 46.89 -3.34 16.89
N PRO A 707 45.86 -3.81 17.62
CA PRO A 707 45.26 -3.00 18.64
C PRO A 707 46.32 -2.55 19.64
N GLN A 708 46.42 -1.25 19.90
CA GLN A 708 47.19 -0.74 21.04
C GLN A 708 46.44 -1.20 22.29
N VAL A 709 46.84 -2.38 22.78
CA VAL A 709 46.43 -2.84 24.10
C VAL A 709 47.26 -1.97 25.07
N GLU A 710 46.75 -0.83 25.48
CA GLU A 710 47.15 -0.20 26.73
C GLU A 710 46.87 -1.27 27.80
N LYS A 711 47.94 -1.75 28.40
CA LYS A 711 47.89 -2.50 29.63
C LYS A 711 47.45 -1.57 30.75
N GLU A 712 46.16 -1.39 30.88
CA GLU A 712 45.58 -0.98 32.16
C GLU A 712 45.67 -2.22 33.06
N ASP A 713 46.51 -2.11 34.09
CA ASP A 713 46.55 -3.02 35.22
C ASP A 713 45.18 -3.05 35.87
N MET A 714 44.38 -4.03 35.48
CA MET A 714 43.09 -4.28 36.13
C MET A 714 43.37 -5.15 37.36
N ASP A 715 43.30 -4.51 38.51
CA ASP A 715 43.14 -5.18 39.80
C ASP A 715 41.97 -6.17 39.72
N GLU A 716 42.27 -7.42 40.02
CA GLU A 716 41.29 -8.50 40.17
C GLU A 716 40.37 -8.20 41.33
N GLU A 717 39.27 -7.53 41.12
CA GLU A 717 38.10 -7.67 42.00
C GLU A 717 37.17 -8.76 41.44
N THR A 718 37.37 -9.93 41.98
CA THR A 718 36.54 -11.11 41.82
C THR A 718 35.15 -10.88 42.39
N SER A 719 34.25 -10.38 41.60
CA SER A 719 32.82 -10.44 41.90
C SER A 719 32.20 -11.55 41.03
N GLN A 720 32.18 -12.75 41.57
CA GLN A 720 31.35 -13.84 41.03
C GLN A 720 29.87 -13.47 41.21
N GLU A 721 29.30 -12.66 40.35
CA GLU A 721 27.89 -12.64 40.12
C GLU A 721 27.56 -13.68 39.07
N GLN A 722 26.98 -14.80 39.49
CA GLN A 722 26.35 -15.75 38.59
C GLN A 722 25.35 -15.01 37.72
N PRO A 723 25.38 -15.17 36.39
CA PRO A 723 24.41 -14.53 35.51
C PRO A 723 23.01 -15.06 35.86
N LYS A 724 22.21 -14.25 36.55
CA LYS A 724 20.78 -14.48 36.68
C LYS A 724 20.20 -14.58 35.26
N LYS A 725 19.76 -15.78 34.85
CA LYS A 725 18.96 -15.99 33.64
C LYS A 725 17.87 -14.92 33.59
N ARG A 726 18.07 -13.91 32.80
CA ARG A 726 17.03 -12.94 32.47
C ARG A 726 16.08 -13.64 31.52
N LYS A 727 14.89 -14.02 32.01
CA LYS A 727 13.77 -14.45 31.16
C LYS A 727 13.67 -13.48 30.00
N GLY A 728 13.60 -14.01 28.76
CA GLY A 728 13.46 -13.22 27.54
C GLY A 728 12.37 -12.18 27.73
N LEU A 729 12.74 -10.93 27.78
CA LEU A 729 11.78 -9.83 27.87
C LEU A 729 11.19 -9.61 26.48
N GLN A 730 9.94 -10.00 26.32
CA GLN A 730 9.10 -9.36 25.30
C GLN A 730 9.01 -7.89 25.66
N VAL A 731 9.89 -7.06 25.09
CA VAL A 731 9.91 -5.62 25.35
C VAL A 731 8.81 -4.94 24.54
N THR A 732 8.44 -5.49 23.39
CA THR A 732 7.39 -4.94 22.52
C THR A 732 6.03 -5.49 22.94
N THR A 733 5.10 -4.60 23.30
CA THR A 733 3.70 -4.96 23.51
C THR A 733 2.99 -5.19 22.19
N ASP A 734 2.18 -6.24 22.13
CA ASP A 734 1.27 -6.45 21.01
C ASP A 734 0.36 -5.24 20.80
N GLU A 735 0.01 -4.97 19.54
CA GLU A 735 -0.92 -3.91 19.20
C GLU A 735 -2.31 -4.27 19.74
N GLU A 736 -2.79 -3.56 20.76
CA GLU A 736 -4.17 -3.69 21.24
C GLU A 736 -5.13 -3.21 20.15
N ARG A 737 -5.62 -4.14 19.34
CA ARG A 737 -6.66 -3.86 18.37
C ARG A 737 -7.99 -3.73 19.09
N ALA A 738 -8.59 -2.53 19.05
CA ALA A 738 -9.94 -2.33 19.56
C ALA A 738 -10.91 -3.22 18.78
N LEU A 739 -11.46 -4.24 19.45
CA LEU A 739 -12.36 -5.23 18.88
C LEU A 739 -13.81 -4.75 18.92
N GLY A 740 -14.55 -4.95 17.82
CA GLY A 740 -15.98 -4.69 17.75
C GLY A 740 -16.36 -3.32 17.17
N ALA A 741 -17.58 -2.86 17.46
CA ALA A 741 -18.08 -1.58 16.98
C ALA A 741 -17.42 -0.42 17.74
N VAL A 742 -17.07 0.65 17.01
CA VAL A 742 -16.49 1.86 17.59
C VAL A 742 -17.44 2.42 18.68
N PRO A 743 -16.99 2.56 19.93
CA PRO A 743 -17.84 3.02 21.01
C PRO A 743 -18.29 4.47 20.79
N LEU A 744 -19.56 4.75 21.14
CA LEU A 744 -20.14 6.10 21.00
C LEU A 744 -19.34 7.18 21.74
N GLN A 745 -18.60 6.79 22.78
CA GLN A 745 -17.72 7.67 23.54
C GLN A 745 -16.60 8.28 22.68
N LEU A 746 -16.03 7.53 21.72
CA LEU A 746 -15.00 8.03 20.80
C LEU A 746 -15.56 9.10 19.85
N TYR A 747 -16.79 8.90 19.33
CA TYR A 747 -17.45 9.94 18.54
C TYR A 747 -17.69 11.19 19.38
N LYS A 748 -18.16 11.03 20.63
CA LYS A 748 -18.37 12.14 21.56
C LYS A 748 -17.06 12.87 21.86
N HIS A 749 -15.96 12.13 22.03
CA HIS A 749 -14.62 12.70 22.22
C HIS A 749 -14.21 13.52 21.00
N TYR A 750 -14.34 12.97 19.78
CA TYR A 750 -14.03 13.69 18.54
C TYR A 750 -14.86 14.99 18.39
N PHE A 751 -16.16 14.95 18.68
CA PHE A 751 -17.00 16.15 18.62
C PHE A 751 -16.63 17.19 19.68
N ARG A 752 -16.16 16.76 20.84
CA ARG A 752 -15.72 17.65 21.92
C ARG A 752 -14.32 18.22 21.66
N SER A 753 -13.43 17.49 21.02
CA SER A 753 -12.04 17.90 20.78
C SER A 753 -11.97 19.17 19.92
N ALA A 754 -12.92 19.41 19.05
CA ALA A 754 -13.02 20.67 18.29
C ALA A 754 -13.21 21.93 19.16
N ARG A 755 -13.57 21.79 20.44
CA ARG A 755 -13.79 22.85 21.44
C ARG A 755 -14.65 24.02 20.94
N SER A 756 -15.57 23.79 20.03
CA SER A 756 -16.42 24.82 19.43
C SER A 756 -17.85 24.31 19.19
N PRO A 757 -18.69 24.32 20.24
CA PRO A 757 -20.10 23.89 20.10
C PRO A 757 -20.88 24.77 19.12
N ILE A 758 -20.54 26.05 18.99
CA ILE A 758 -21.17 26.97 18.04
C ILE A 758 -20.89 26.51 16.62
N LEU A 759 -19.65 26.13 16.29
CA LEU A 759 -19.29 25.65 14.94
C LEU A 759 -19.99 24.32 14.61
N LEU A 760 -20.11 23.42 15.59
CA LEU A 760 -20.88 22.17 15.43
C LEU A 760 -22.37 22.48 15.19
N GLY A 761 -22.96 23.33 16.02
CA GLY A 761 -24.37 23.75 15.87
C GLY A 761 -24.64 24.41 14.52
N SER A 762 -23.77 25.36 14.10
CA SER A 762 -23.87 26.01 12.80
C SER A 762 -23.72 25.04 11.62
N ALA A 763 -22.85 24.03 11.73
CA ALA A 763 -22.72 23.00 10.70
C ALA A 763 -24.00 22.14 10.59
N VAL A 764 -24.60 21.74 11.70
CA VAL A 764 -25.88 21.00 11.73
C VAL A 764 -27.02 21.85 11.15
N ILE A 765 -27.14 23.11 11.56
CA ILE A 765 -28.13 24.03 11.01
C ILE A 765 -27.94 24.22 9.51
N ALA A 766 -26.70 24.39 9.03
CA ALA A 766 -26.43 24.52 7.61
C ALA A 766 -26.79 23.28 6.80
N VAL A 767 -26.58 22.07 7.39
CA VAL A 767 -27.06 20.82 6.79
C VAL A 767 -28.58 20.84 6.63
N LEU A 768 -29.34 21.10 7.68
CA LEU A 768 -30.82 21.13 7.65
C LEU A 768 -31.32 22.22 6.70
N ALA A 769 -30.77 23.43 6.77
CA ALA A 769 -31.15 24.54 5.91
C ALA A 769 -30.89 24.25 4.41
N SER A 770 -29.77 23.61 4.07
CA SER A 770 -29.47 23.30 2.66
C SER A 770 -30.48 22.31 2.07
N TYR A 771 -30.95 21.33 2.86
CA TYR A 771 -31.96 20.38 2.41
C TYR A 771 -33.36 21.02 2.41
N ALA A 772 -33.71 21.82 3.41
CA ALA A 772 -34.95 22.56 3.43
C ALA A 772 -35.07 23.46 2.18
N ALA A 773 -34.01 24.18 1.80
CA ALA A 773 -33.97 24.97 0.59
C ALA A 773 -34.20 24.16 -0.69
N THR A 774 -33.64 22.94 -0.75
CA THR A 774 -33.83 22.02 -1.88
C THR A 774 -35.28 21.53 -1.95
N ILE A 775 -35.91 21.21 -0.81
CA ILE A 775 -37.31 20.82 -0.72
C ILE A 775 -38.22 21.97 -1.16
N VAL A 776 -37.96 23.19 -0.65
CA VAL A 776 -38.72 24.37 -1.05
C VAL A 776 -38.59 24.64 -2.54
N GLN A 777 -37.42 24.47 -3.12
CA GLN A 777 -37.21 24.56 -4.57
C GLN A 777 -38.08 23.57 -5.36
N GLN A 778 -38.10 22.30 -4.95
CA GLN A 778 -38.91 21.27 -5.60
C GLN A 778 -40.40 21.54 -5.43
N TRP A 779 -40.82 21.97 -4.25
CA TRP A 779 -42.18 22.41 -3.99
C TRP A 779 -42.57 23.60 -4.88
N PHE A 780 -41.66 24.56 -5.08
CA PHE A 780 -41.90 25.72 -5.95
C PHE A 780 -42.02 25.29 -7.42
N ILE A 781 -41.26 24.32 -7.90
CA ILE A 781 -41.47 23.71 -9.22
C ILE A 781 -42.84 23.01 -9.29
N GLY A 782 -43.26 22.32 -8.22
CA GLY A 782 -44.58 21.74 -8.11
C GLY A 782 -45.71 22.79 -8.23
N LEU A 783 -45.61 23.94 -7.55
CA LEU A 783 -46.52 25.04 -7.68
C LEU A 783 -46.59 25.59 -9.11
N TRP A 784 -45.45 25.74 -9.77
CA TRP A 784 -45.40 26.15 -11.18
C TRP A 784 -46.15 25.20 -12.10
N THR A 785 -45.97 23.89 -11.90
CA THR A 785 -46.59 22.84 -12.70
C THR A 785 -48.11 22.71 -12.43
N ALA A 786 -48.59 23.18 -11.26
CA ALA A 786 -50.00 23.17 -10.91
C ALA A 786 -50.76 24.38 -11.50
N ASP A 787 -50.08 25.49 -11.74
CA ASP A 787 -50.69 26.72 -12.34
C ASP A 787 -50.63 26.62 -13.87
N THR A 788 -51.59 25.88 -14.44
CA THR A 788 -51.74 25.73 -15.91
C THR A 788 -52.05 26.99 -16.65
N THR A 789 -52.65 27.99 -15.96
CA THR A 789 -53.10 29.27 -16.53
C THR A 789 -52.04 30.38 -16.47
N MET A 790 -50.88 30.10 -15.82
CA MET A 790 -49.80 31.06 -15.56
C MET A 790 -50.29 32.39 -14.96
N GLN A 791 -51.27 32.36 -14.06
CA GLN A 791 -51.88 33.55 -13.44
C GLN A 791 -50.86 34.52 -12.82
N ARG A 792 -49.71 33.96 -12.30
CA ARG A 792 -48.64 34.77 -11.70
C ARG A 792 -47.54 35.15 -12.66
N GLY A 793 -47.64 34.78 -13.92
CA GLY A 793 -46.69 35.11 -14.97
C GLY A 793 -45.42 34.23 -14.95
N LEU A 794 -44.81 34.00 -16.10
CA LEU A 794 -43.64 33.18 -16.32
C LEU A 794 -42.43 33.65 -15.51
N ALA A 795 -42.23 34.98 -15.46
CA ALA A 795 -41.08 35.58 -14.76
C ALA A 795 -41.09 35.29 -13.25
N TYR A 796 -42.26 35.21 -12.61
CA TYR A 796 -42.40 34.89 -11.19
C TYR A 796 -41.92 33.47 -10.91
N TYR A 797 -42.35 32.48 -11.68
CA TYR A 797 -41.96 31.08 -11.47
C TYR A 797 -40.50 30.83 -11.79
N MET A 798 -39.98 31.40 -12.86
CA MET A 798 -38.56 31.28 -13.22
C MET A 798 -37.65 31.92 -12.17
N SER A 799 -37.95 33.15 -11.77
CA SER A 799 -37.16 33.84 -10.75
C SER A 799 -37.15 33.04 -9.43
N GLY A 800 -38.27 32.44 -9.05
CA GLY A 800 -38.40 31.63 -7.86
C GLY A 800 -37.56 30.34 -7.95
N VAL A 801 -37.59 29.61 -9.04
CA VAL A 801 -36.78 28.38 -9.24
C VAL A 801 -35.30 28.72 -9.19
N ILE A 802 -34.87 29.79 -9.86
CA ILE A 802 -33.49 30.27 -9.86
C ILE A 802 -33.08 30.75 -8.47
N PHE A 803 -33.90 31.58 -7.82
CA PHE A 803 -33.62 32.11 -6.47
C PHE A 803 -33.43 30.97 -5.46
N TRP A 804 -34.38 30.04 -5.36
CA TRP A 804 -34.27 28.92 -4.42
C TRP A 804 -33.15 27.96 -4.79
N GLY A 805 -32.83 27.80 -6.07
CA GLY A 805 -31.65 27.05 -6.54
C GLY A 805 -30.33 27.69 -6.10
N LEU A 806 -30.22 29.02 -6.20
CA LEU A 806 -29.06 29.78 -5.71
C LEU A 806 -28.95 29.72 -4.19
N VAL A 807 -30.07 29.87 -3.46
CA VAL A 807 -30.10 29.73 -2.00
C VAL A 807 -29.63 28.33 -1.57
N ALA A 808 -30.15 27.26 -2.20
CA ALA A 808 -29.75 25.89 -1.91
C ALA A 808 -28.24 25.65 -2.21
N SER A 809 -27.73 26.24 -3.30
CA SER A 809 -26.34 26.17 -3.69
C SER A 809 -25.44 26.94 -2.70
N ALA A 810 -25.81 28.14 -2.29
CA ALA A 810 -25.08 28.94 -1.31
C ALA A 810 -25.04 28.24 0.07
N LEU A 811 -26.16 27.66 0.50
CA LEU A 811 -26.23 26.88 1.73
C LEU A 811 -25.42 25.60 1.64
N THR A 812 -25.34 24.93 0.48
CA THR A 812 -24.50 23.78 0.23
C THR A 812 -23.01 24.17 0.33
N PHE A 813 -22.61 25.30 -0.20
CA PHE A 813 -21.29 25.88 -0.04
C PHE A 813 -20.97 26.13 1.44
N GLY A 814 -21.82 26.85 2.14
CA GLY A 814 -21.66 27.16 3.56
C GLY A 814 -21.55 25.89 4.42
N ARG A 815 -22.43 24.93 4.18
CA ARG A 815 -22.39 23.61 4.84
C ARG A 815 -21.04 22.91 4.65
N ALA A 816 -20.54 22.86 3.41
CA ALA A 816 -19.27 22.21 3.11
C ALA A 816 -18.09 22.88 3.85
N LEU A 817 -18.07 24.21 3.90
CA LEU A 817 -17.04 24.97 4.62
C LEU A 817 -17.12 24.79 6.13
N LEU A 818 -18.33 24.79 6.71
CA LEU A 818 -18.52 24.63 8.15
C LEU A 818 -18.11 23.23 8.62
N ILE A 819 -18.50 22.17 7.89
CA ILE A 819 -18.06 20.81 8.20
C ILE A 819 -16.55 20.70 8.08
N ALA A 820 -15.94 21.24 7.03
CA ALA A 820 -14.49 21.22 6.85
C ALA A 820 -13.76 22.02 7.95
N ALA A 821 -14.26 23.18 8.34
CA ALA A 821 -13.69 23.99 9.41
C ALA A 821 -13.77 23.28 10.77
N PHE A 822 -14.90 22.62 11.06
CA PHE A 822 -15.08 21.80 12.25
C PHE A 822 -14.07 20.64 12.28
N SER A 823 -13.97 19.88 11.19
CA SER A 823 -13.07 18.72 11.08
C SER A 823 -11.61 19.13 11.22
N ARG A 824 -11.18 20.24 10.61
CA ARG A 824 -9.81 20.75 10.77
C ARG A 824 -9.50 21.14 12.22
N ARG A 825 -10.45 21.73 12.96
CA ARG A 825 -10.25 22.04 14.38
C ARG A 825 -10.13 20.78 15.23
N ALA A 826 -10.99 19.79 14.99
CA ALA A 826 -10.94 18.50 15.69
C ALA A 826 -9.62 17.78 15.41
N SER A 827 -9.19 17.75 14.15
CA SER A 827 -7.94 17.12 13.74
C SER A 827 -6.70 17.84 14.28
N ARG A 828 -6.72 19.18 14.31
CA ARG A 828 -5.65 19.95 14.97
C ARG A 828 -5.52 19.57 16.44
N ALA A 829 -6.64 19.55 17.16
CA ALA A 829 -6.65 19.18 18.58
C ALA A 829 -6.16 17.74 18.82
N ALA A 830 -6.55 16.79 17.95
CA ALA A 830 -6.06 15.42 18.03
C ALA A 830 -4.54 15.33 17.79
N HIS A 831 -4.02 16.06 16.81
CA HIS A 831 -2.59 16.13 16.54
C HIS A 831 -1.82 16.77 17.69
N ASP A 832 -2.31 17.87 18.24
CA ASP A 832 -1.65 18.57 19.36
C ASP A 832 -1.63 17.68 20.61
N GLU A 833 -2.71 16.95 20.90
CA GLU A 833 -2.77 15.98 21.97
C GLU A 833 -1.81 14.81 21.75
N LEU A 834 -1.68 14.33 20.51
CA LEU A 834 -0.75 13.26 20.15
C LEU A 834 0.71 13.73 20.32
N CYS A 835 1.05 14.94 19.87
CA CYS A 835 2.37 15.52 20.07
C CYS A 835 2.71 15.67 21.56
N ASP A 836 1.79 16.23 22.36
CA ASP A 836 1.99 16.41 23.80
C ASP A 836 2.21 15.07 24.52
N LYS A 837 1.40 14.04 24.20
CA LYS A 837 1.51 12.73 24.84
C LYS A 837 2.76 11.96 24.39
N VAL A 838 3.10 11.97 23.11
CA VAL A 838 4.19 11.16 22.56
C VAL A 838 5.53 11.89 22.66
N LEU A 839 5.61 13.13 22.19
CA LEU A 839 6.90 13.84 22.14
C LEU A 839 7.31 14.45 23.48
N VAL A 840 6.35 14.92 24.31
CA VAL A 840 6.65 15.63 25.55
C VAL A 840 6.52 14.74 26.78
N LYS A 841 5.41 13.99 26.93
CA LYS A 841 5.08 13.29 28.19
C LYS A 841 5.49 11.82 28.24
N ALA A 842 5.65 11.14 27.09
CA ALA A 842 5.98 9.72 27.10
C ALA A 842 7.35 9.46 27.73
N SER A 843 7.51 8.45 28.54
CA SER A 843 8.80 8.03 29.10
C SER A 843 9.68 7.35 28.05
N THR A 844 11.00 7.28 28.28
CA THR A 844 11.91 6.53 27.40
C THR A 844 11.51 5.06 27.29
N SER A 845 11.04 4.45 28.40
CA SER A 845 10.51 3.07 28.39
C SER A 845 9.27 2.87 27.51
N HIS A 846 8.52 3.93 27.18
CA HIS A 846 7.41 3.84 26.23
C HIS A 846 7.93 3.57 24.81
N PHE A 847 9.04 4.20 24.43
CA PHE A 847 9.66 4.00 23.11
C PHE A 847 10.35 2.63 22.98
N ASP A 848 10.76 2.03 24.09
CA ASP A 848 11.30 0.66 24.12
C ASP A 848 10.19 -0.38 23.84
N ARG A 849 8.97 -0.10 24.32
CA ARG A 849 7.81 -0.98 24.12
C ARG A 849 7.08 -0.75 22.80
N ASN A 850 7.18 0.43 22.22
CA ASN A 850 6.49 0.82 21.00
C ASN A 850 7.49 1.23 19.92
N PRO A 851 7.67 0.43 18.86
CA PRO A 851 8.58 0.75 17.76
C PRO A 851 8.24 2.11 17.12
N ALA A 852 9.25 2.85 16.68
CA ALA A 852 9.08 4.15 16.03
C ALA A 852 8.16 4.07 14.80
N SER A 853 8.16 2.95 14.07
CA SER A 853 7.28 2.69 12.94
C SER A 853 5.79 2.70 13.31
N ARG A 854 5.43 2.11 14.46
CA ARG A 854 4.05 2.09 14.99
C ARG A 854 3.60 3.50 15.38
N LEU A 855 4.45 4.24 16.10
CA LEU A 855 4.15 5.62 16.48
C LEU A 855 4.02 6.52 15.25
N LEU A 856 4.89 6.34 14.25
CA LEU A 856 4.83 7.06 12.98
C LEU A 856 3.53 6.80 12.21
N GLN A 857 2.97 5.59 12.30
CA GLN A 857 1.67 5.25 11.71
C GLN A 857 0.56 6.14 12.28
N ASN A 858 0.56 6.41 13.60
CA ASN A 858 -0.42 7.29 14.23
C ASN A 858 -0.31 8.74 13.70
N PHE A 859 0.91 9.25 13.51
CA PHE A 859 1.15 10.59 12.95
C PHE A 859 0.93 10.68 11.45
N SER A 860 0.88 9.59 10.72
CA SER A 860 0.70 9.55 9.27
C SER A 860 -0.69 9.06 8.88
N LYS A 861 -0.88 7.75 8.79
CA LYS A 861 -2.07 7.11 8.24
C LYS A 861 -3.34 7.35 9.08
N ASP A 862 -3.23 7.27 10.40
CA ASP A 862 -4.40 7.43 11.27
C ASP A 862 -4.85 8.90 11.29
N LEU A 863 -3.91 9.83 11.32
CA LEU A 863 -4.22 11.25 11.23
C LEU A 863 -4.80 11.62 9.85
N GLU A 864 -4.29 11.04 8.76
CA GLU A 864 -4.84 11.21 7.42
C GLU A 864 -6.30 10.75 7.34
N GLN A 865 -6.66 9.66 8.02
CA GLN A 865 -8.05 9.21 8.10
C GLN A 865 -8.95 10.21 8.82
N ILE A 866 -8.46 10.85 9.88
CA ILE A 866 -9.19 11.93 10.58
C ILE A 866 -9.32 13.17 9.70
N ASP A 867 -8.33 13.48 8.88
CA ASP A 867 -8.29 14.65 8.01
C ASP A 867 -9.18 14.53 6.77
N THR A 868 -9.27 13.34 6.19
CA THR A 868 -9.88 13.14 4.86
C THR A 868 -11.09 12.22 4.90
N SER A 869 -10.94 11.00 5.42
CA SER A 869 -11.96 9.96 5.36
C SER A 869 -13.13 10.23 6.28
N LEU A 870 -12.87 10.66 7.52
CA LEU A 870 -13.92 10.95 8.50
C LEU A 870 -14.79 12.16 8.12
N PRO A 871 -14.24 13.31 7.68
CA PRO A 871 -15.04 14.42 7.18
C PRO A 871 -15.85 14.08 5.93
N GLY A 872 -15.26 13.26 5.03
CA GLY A 872 -15.97 12.74 3.85
C GLY A 872 -17.17 11.87 4.24
N SER A 873 -16.98 10.97 5.18
CA SER A 873 -18.03 10.10 5.70
C SER A 873 -19.13 10.86 6.44
N LEU A 874 -18.76 11.88 7.23
CA LEU A 874 -19.74 12.75 7.91
C LEU A 874 -20.61 13.54 6.91
N ARG A 875 -20.00 14.07 5.83
CA ARG A 875 -20.73 14.73 4.74
C ARG A 875 -21.69 13.76 4.06
N SER A 876 -21.21 12.55 3.72
CA SER A 876 -22.04 11.53 3.06
C SER A 876 -23.17 11.04 3.96
N ALA A 877 -22.92 10.81 5.24
CA ALA A 877 -23.93 10.42 6.22
C ALA A 877 -24.99 11.51 6.37
N SER A 878 -24.60 12.79 6.51
CA SER A 878 -25.53 13.91 6.60
C SER A 878 -26.40 14.03 5.34
N SER A 879 -25.81 13.83 4.15
CA SER A 879 -26.56 13.80 2.89
C SER A 879 -27.55 12.65 2.84
N SER A 880 -27.16 11.45 3.26
CA SER A 880 -28.03 10.28 3.24
C SER A 880 -29.20 10.40 4.22
N ILE A 881 -28.97 10.89 5.42
CA ILE A 881 -30.02 11.07 6.45
C ILE A 881 -31.09 12.04 5.92
N CYS A 882 -30.66 13.17 5.37
CA CYS A 882 -31.62 14.18 4.88
C CYS A 882 -32.27 13.85 3.54
N SER A 883 -31.69 12.94 2.73
CA SER A 883 -32.34 12.48 1.49
C SER A 883 -33.43 11.44 1.76
N TRP A 884 -33.56 10.94 2.99
CA TRP A 884 -34.62 10.02 3.42
C TRP A 884 -35.86 10.74 3.94
N THR A 885 -35.71 11.94 4.43
CA THR A 885 -36.80 12.85 4.78
C THR A 885 -37.33 13.64 3.56
#